data_edd0ec6224aff472a279b06ecb3eb89a
#
_entry.id   edd0ec6224aff472a279b06ecb3eb89a
#
_cell.length_a   1.000
_cell.length_b   1.000
_cell.length_c   1.000
_cell.angle_alpha   90.00
_cell.angle_beta   90.00
_cell.angle_gamma   90.00
#
_symmetry.space_group_name_H-M   'P 1'
#
loop_
_entity.id
_entity.type
_entity.pdbx_description
1 polymer ?
#
loop_
_entity_poly.entity_id
_entity_poly.type
_entity_poly.pdbx_seq_one_letter_code
_entity_poly.pdbx_strand_id
1 'polypeptide(L)'
;MFKMHQGVFRYILSILVLLLFAMKTQAQEVSEPLDSIIKSLKLKEVVVKAKKIRQSGDTISYAASSYISKDDKVLADLLRKMPGVEVIGNGQIKYNGQWVNEFYIEGADMLGDNYGEATKNLDAKAIGSVQIMENHQNIKLFQGTKSGNAPAMNIKLKQTAKGAWTAMLSVAVGGQPKLARNMTVNLMNFRRNSQNLTLLKTNNVGDDLRKEINASSSLNSVLGAGILLPDKPAVSDLYAYRNDSYSASINQLYKLDKDRTLSFNINYLYDQEKQNATDESRYLLDDGTRYVIQESNQALVGQHFVGGHVAYKLNSSKSYLKNNLSVNASFPKNEGLVNDFVAQTLSGHSFLLSNVLKANYKKKNGGVADLEWKASFADKRGMLNMSETNMSQLLRQRNFQSEATGSLLAFTIPHLMFNLNGRVMFDWQRVSAGLNSLSDTSGSEQKTWLLGAFVSPKILLHFGNRLQWLVYVPVGVKYYHSADGSLDYDKRFFSTCPYSNLTYKPTGRLSFDLTTICEESMPSVLSQMVLKHFVNYRTTMSNPYQVEIAPNRSVKLAFTSSYKDIIKMLFGGVTLSYVDARNGNSMGYQVVDDVVNYIVQPQSTKNRVWQIEQTVAKGFFRWNSKISESLSVGTSRSEYYVGGDCHDGRSDYLQAKISYVASVRKWLNLSISNDYSVSKPYTDGKASGDVYRTFMNASSFTFWLGKQLNVVPSVQYYHNNYFSSGRNNVFLNTVMEYYWGNATLSLKCTNLLDRRTFHRIIDNGITRYSGEYQLRGRTILFGIRIKII
;
A
#
# COMPACT_ATOMS: atom_id res chain seq x y z
N MET A 1 8.74 -19.04 30.32
CA MET A 1 9.13 -18.96 28.93
C MET A 1 8.79 -20.20 28.10
N PHE A 2 9.12 -21.41 28.55
CA PHE A 2 8.84 -22.66 27.80
C PHE A 2 7.36 -23.08 27.67
N LYS A 3 6.48 -22.74 28.62
CA LYS A 3 5.07 -23.17 28.59
C LYS A 3 4.17 -22.39 27.59
N MET A 4 4.53 -21.17 27.22
CA MET A 4 3.74 -20.38 26.23
C MET A 4 4.09 -20.76 24.78
N HIS A 5 5.37 -21.12 24.54
CA HIS A 5 5.77 -21.63 23.22
C HIS A 5 5.15 -22.99 22.89
N GLN A 6 4.93 -23.85 23.88
CA GLN A 6 4.28 -25.16 23.67
C GLN A 6 2.79 -25.02 23.31
N GLY A 7 2.09 -24.02 23.84
CA GLY A 7 0.67 -23.79 23.51
C GLY A 7 0.51 -23.29 22.09
N VAL A 8 1.25 -22.24 21.70
CA VAL A 8 1.19 -21.66 20.37
C VAL A 8 1.69 -22.66 19.31
N PHE A 9 2.76 -23.38 19.61
CA PHE A 9 3.28 -24.44 18.73
C PHE A 9 2.29 -25.59 18.53
N ARG A 10 1.55 -25.99 19.58
CA ARG A 10 0.47 -26.99 19.49
C ARG A 10 -0.70 -26.52 18.62
N TYR A 11 -1.10 -25.24 18.70
CA TYR A 11 -2.14 -24.69 17.83
C TYR A 11 -1.68 -24.58 16.38
N ILE A 12 -0.45 -24.15 16.13
CA ILE A 12 0.13 -24.12 14.77
C ILE A 12 0.25 -25.52 14.20
N LEU A 13 0.70 -26.50 15.01
CA LEU A 13 0.80 -27.88 14.60
C LEU A 13 -0.58 -28.50 14.34
N SER A 14 -1.59 -28.17 15.15
CA SER A 14 -2.97 -28.63 14.96
C SER A 14 -3.60 -28.07 13.68
N ILE A 15 -3.35 -26.80 13.36
CA ILE A 15 -3.79 -26.17 12.10
C ILE A 15 -3.04 -26.78 10.91
N LEU A 16 -1.75 -27.05 11.05
CA LEU A 16 -0.94 -27.73 10.02
C LEU A 16 -1.41 -29.15 9.77
N VAL A 17 -1.78 -29.88 10.83
CA VAL A 17 -2.32 -31.23 10.77
C VAL A 17 -3.74 -31.23 10.15
N LEU A 18 -4.57 -30.26 10.48
CA LEU A 18 -5.89 -30.08 9.84
C LEU A 18 -5.77 -29.77 8.35
N LEU A 19 -4.79 -28.97 7.94
CA LEU A 19 -4.49 -28.68 6.53
C LEU A 19 -3.94 -29.92 5.80
N LEU A 20 -3.13 -30.75 6.45
CA LEU A 20 -2.65 -32.02 5.92
C LEU A 20 -3.75 -33.08 5.79
N PHE A 21 -4.71 -33.12 6.72
CA PHE A 21 -5.91 -33.97 6.62
C PHE A 21 -6.86 -33.53 5.49
N ALA A 22 -6.99 -32.23 5.24
CA ALA A 22 -7.75 -31.71 4.10
C ALA A 22 -7.13 -32.07 2.74
N MET A 23 -5.84 -32.40 2.71
CA MET A 23 -5.15 -32.88 1.50
C MET A 23 -5.37 -34.39 1.18
N LYS A 24 -5.88 -35.17 2.15
CA LYS A 24 -6.09 -36.61 2.00
C LYS A 24 -7.51 -37.03 1.55
N THR A 25 -8.39 -36.14 1.20
CA THR A 25 -9.66 -36.49 0.58
C THR A 25 -9.42 -37.00 -0.85
N GLN A 26 -9.37 -38.30 -0.92
CA GLN A 26 -9.10 -39.16 -2.08
C GLN A 26 -10.02 -38.87 -3.27
N ALA A 27 -9.41 -38.87 -4.44
CA ALA A 27 -10.10 -39.21 -5.67
C ALA A 27 -10.47 -40.71 -5.62
N GLN A 28 -11.73 -41.02 -5.44
CA GLN A 28 -12.28 -42.33 -5.78
C GLN A 28 -12.37 -42.36 -7.30
N GLU A 29 -11.50 -43.16 -7.94
CA GLU A 29 -11.67 -43.58 -9.33
C GLU A 29 -12.87 -44.51 -9.41
N VAL A 30 -13.92 -44.03 -10.05
CA VAL A 30 -15.01 -44.88 -10.54
C VAL A 30 -14.59 -45.28 -11.95
N SER A 31 -14.11 -46.50 -12.09
CA SER A 31 -13.97 -47.20 -13.36
C SER A 31 -15.36 -47.76 -13.72
N GLU A 32 -15.99 -47.17 -14.73
CA GLU A 32 -17.08 -47.84 -15.44
C GLU A 32 -16.60 -48.39 -16.80
N PRO A 33 -17.04 -49.60 -17.20
CA PRO A 33 -16.52 -50.26 -18.36
C PRO A 33 -17.07 -49.67 -19.67
N LEU A 34 -16.17 -49.56 -20.63
CA LEU A 34 -16.46 -49.19 -22.03
C LEU A 34 -17.08 -50.42 -22.68
N ASP A 35 -18.40 -50.46 -22.83
CA ASP A 35 -19.02 -51.14 -23.96
C ASP A 35 -20.51 -50.86 -24.04
N SER A 36 -20.94 -50.69 -25.28
CA SER A 36 -22.33 -50.50 -25.77
C SER A 36 -22.95 -49.11 -25.58
N ILE A 37 -22.96 -48.34 -26.66
CA ILE A 37 -24.17 -47.94 -27.39
C ILE A 37 -23.80 -47.01 -28.54
N ILE A 38 -23.55 -47.60 -29.71
CA ILE A 38 -23.74 -46.87 -30.98
C ILE A 38 -25.22 -46.88 -31.28
N LYS A 39 -25.89 -45.77 -30.99
CA LYS A 39 -27.19 -45.49 -31.57
C LYS A 39 -27.38 -43.98 -31.78
N SER A 40 -27.53 -43.62 -33.06
CA SER A 40 -28.12 -42.40 -33.63
C SER A 40 -27.57 -41.06 -33.06
N LEU A 41 -26.49 -40.58 -33.67
CA LEU A 41 -26.00 -39.19 -33.57
C LEU A 41 -26.97 -38.25 -34.32
N LYS A 42 -27.96 -37.71 -33.62
CA LYS A 42 -28.38 -36.31 -33.84
C LYS A 42 -27.25 -35.49 -33.25
N LEU A 43 -26.49 -34.79 -34.08
CA LEU A 43 -25.51 -33.79 -33.65
C LEU A 43 -26.21 -32.77 -32.77
N LYS A 44 -26.14 -32.92 -31.47
CA LYS A 44 -26.44 -31.83 -30.53
C LYS A 44 -25.35 -30.81 -30.73
N GLU A 45 -25.76 -29.57 -30.94
CA GLU A 45 -24.94 -28.39 -30.93
C GLU A 45 -23.88 -28.51 -29.81
N VAL A 46 -22.61 -28.67 -30.19
CA VAL A 46 -21.51 -28.76 -29.21
C VAL A 46 -21.29 -27.33 -28.71
N VAL A 47 -21.99 -26.98 -27.64
CA VAL A 47 -21.66 -25.80 -26.86
C VAL A 47 -20.31 -26.05 -26.24
N VAL A 48 -19.26 -25.59 -26.89
CA VAL A 48 -17.90 -25.55 -26.34
C VAL A 48 -17.93 -24.61 -25.14
N LYS A 49 -18.18 -25.14 -23.95
CA LYS A 49 -18.00 -24.39 -22.70
C LYS A 49 -16.54 -24.00 -22.62
N ALA A 50 -16.24 -22.71 -22.83
CA ALA A 50 -14.90 -22.18 -22.67
C ALA A 50 -14.34 -22.61 -21.33
N LYS A 51 -13.12 -23.18 -21.32
CA LYS A 51 -12.44 -23.56 -20.06
C LYS A 51 -12.37 -22.33 -19.17
N LYS A 52 -12.79 -22.41 -17.91
CA LYS A 52 -12.79 -21.31 -16.93
C LYS A 52 -11.40 -20.69 -16.77
N ILE A 53 -10.37 -21.52 -16.84
CA ILE A 53 -8.95 -21.13 -16.75
C ILE A 53 -8.22 -21.84 -17.87
N ARG A 54 -7.36 -21.12 -18.59
CA ARG A 54 -6.49 -21.61 -19.63
C ARG A 54 -5.06 -21.14 -19.34
N GLN A 55 -4.10 -22.05 -19.38
CA GLN A 55 -2.68 -21.72 -19.31
C GLN A 55 -2.03 -21.91 -20.68
N SER A 56 -1.22 -20.96 -21.10
CA SER A 56 -0.39 -21.02 -22.30
C SER A 56 0.98 -20.44 -21.97
N GLY A 57 1.98 -21.29 -21.83
CA GLY A 57 3.29 -20.89 -21.29
C GLY A 57 3.14 -20.26 -19.89
N ASP A 58 3.72 -19.07 -19.71
CA ASP A 58 3.67 -18.30 -18.46
C ASP A 58 2.40 -17.44 -18.31
N THR A 59 1.46 -17.51 -19.25
CA THR A 59 0.23 -16.75 -19.24
C THR A 59 -0.95 -17.60 -18.79
N ILE A 60 -1.62 -17.17 -17.72
CA ILE A 60 -2.87 -17.75 -17.21
C ILE A 60 -4.01 -16.83 -17.61
N SER A 61 -4.99 -17.35 -18.33
CA SER A 61 -6.17 -16.60 -18.76
C SER A 61 -7.41 -17.09 -18.03
N TYR A 62 -8.06 -16.19 -17.33
CA TYR A 62 -9.34 -16.40 -16.66
C TYR A 62 -10.46 -15.86 -17.54
N ALA A 63 -11.43 -16.71 -17.92
CA ALA A 63 -12.62 -16.25 -18.63
C ALA A 63 -13.52 -15.46 -17.67
N ALA A 64 -13.73 -14.17 -17.91
CA ALA A 64 -14.51 -13.30 -17.02
C ALA A 64 -15.93 -13.84 -16.82
N SER A 65 -16.55 -14.39 -17.86
CA SER A 65 -17.89 -15.00 -17.79
C SER A 65 -18.06 -16.11 -16.74
N SER A 66 -16.96 -16.73 -16.32
CA SER A 66 -16.97 -17.81 -15.32
C SER A 66 -16.94 -17.30 -13.87
N TYR A 67 -16.56 -16.04 -13.65
CA TYR A 67 -16.40 -15.43 -12.33
C TYR A 67 -17.34 -14.26 -12.09
N ILE A 68 -17.81 -13.61 -13.16
CA ILE A 68 -18.71 -12.46 -13.06
C ILE A 68 -20.08 -12.88 -12.53
N SER A 69 -20.56 -12.13 -11.56
CA SER A 69 -21.93 -12.18 -11.06
C SER A 69 -22.71 -10.95 -11.54
N LYS A 70 -24.02 -10.97 -11.43
CA LYS A 70 -24.87 -9.83 -11.84
C LYS A 70 -24.63 -8.56 -11.04
N ASP A 71 -24.20 -8.71 -9.78
CA ASP A 71 -23.91 -7.66 -8.80
C ASP A 71 -22.53 -7.04 -8.99
N ASP A 72 -21.65 -7.62 -9.80
CA ASP A 72 -20.32 -7.03 -10.07
C ASP A 72 -20.46 -5.75 -10.88
N LYS A 73 -19.94 -4.66 -10.32
CA LYS A 73 -20.00 -3.33 -10.90
C LYS A 73 -18.69 -2.96 -11.58
N VAL A 74 -17.60 -3.25 -10.92
CA VAL A 74 -16.26 -2.84 -11.33
C VAL A 74 -15.29 -4.02 -11.41
N LEU A 75 -14.19 -3.83 -12.11
CA LEU A 75 -13.16 -4.87 -12.27
C LEU A 75 -12.71 -5.48 -10.94
N ALA A 76 -12.58 -4.67 -9.88
CA ALA A 76 -12.21 -5.15 -8.55
C ALA A 76 -13.14 -6.23 -8.01
N ASP A 77 -14.46 -6.15 -8.25
CA ASP A 77 -15.43 -7.14 -7.80
C ASP A 77 -15.23 -8.49 -8.47
N LEU A 78 -14.93 -8.47 -9.76
CA LEU A 78 -14.58 -9.65 -10.54
C LEU A 78 -13.26 -10.27 -10.06
N LEU A 79 -12.22 -9.47 -9.86
CA LEU A 79 -10.88 -9.92 -9.47
C LEU A 79 -10.87 -10.59 -8.09
N ARG A 80 -11.63 -10.09 -7.12
CA ARG A 80 -11.73 -10.69 -5.77
C ARG A 80 -12.20 -12.14 -5.78
N LYS A 81 -12.95 -12.56 -6.82
CA LYS A 81 -13.45 -13.92 -6.99
C LYS A 81 -12.46 -14.85 -7.68
N MET A 82 -11.40 -14.30 -8.30
CA MET A 82 -10.41 -15.10 -9.02
C MET A 82 -9.42 -15.75 -8.06
N PRO A 83 -9.14 -17.06 -8.19
CA PRO A 83 -8.14 -17.73 -7.36
C PRO A 83 -6.74 -17.14 -7.55
N GLY A 84 -5.98 -16.99 -6.46
CA GLY A 84 -4.64 -16.42 -6.45
C GLY A 84 -4.62 -14.89 -6.56
N VAL A 85 -5.74 -14.22 -6.81
CA VAL A 85 -5.82 -12.76 -6.93
C VAL A 85 -6.34 -12.15 -5.64
N GLU A 86 -5.68 -11.11 -5.18
CA GLU A 86 -6.09 -10.27 -4.05
C GLU A 86 -6.14 -8.80 -4.49
N VAL A 87 -7.22 -8.10 -4.16
CA VAL A 87 -7.40 -6.66 -4.44
C VAL A 87 -7.35 -5.89 -3.13
N ILE A 88 -6.37 -5.00 -3.01
CA ILE A 88 -6.16 -4.15 -1.83
C ILE A 88 -7.08 -2.92 -1.86
N GLY A 89 -7.24 -2.26 -0.72
CA GLY A 89 -8.19 -1.14 -0.56
C GLY A 89 -8.00 0.04 -1.52
N ASN A 90 -6.78 0.31 -1.98
CA ASN A 90 -6.49 1.33 -2.99
C ASN A 90 -6.72 0.87 -4.45
N GLY A 91 -7.12 -0.39 -4.66
CA GLY A 91 -7.31 -0.99 -6.00
C GLY A 91 -6.07 -1.67 -6.56
N GLN A 92 -4.95 -1.64 -5.87
CA GLN A 92 -3.76 -2.43 -6.25
C GLN A 92 -4.01 -3.93 -6.10
N ILE A 93 -3.24 -4.72 -6.84
CA ILE A 93 -3.48 -6.16 -6.98
C ILE A 93 -2.23 -6.92 -6.57
N LYS A 94 -2.43 -7.99 -5.80
CA LYS A 94 -1.44 -9.06 -5.61
C LYS A 94 -1.89 -10.32 -6.32
N TYR A 95 -0.93 -11.06 -6.86
CA TYR A 95 -1.13 -12.40 -7.38
C TYR A 95 -0.15 -13.36 -6.68
N ASN A 96 -0.69 -14.39 -6.01
CA ASN A 96 0.09 -15.31 -5.17
C ASN A 96 1.00 -14.59 -4.17
N GLY A 97 0.50 -13.54 -3.52
CA GLY A 97 1.24 -12.71 -2.56
C GLY A 97 2.20 -11.70 -3.19
N GLN A 98 2.50 -11.78 -4.48
CA GLN A 98 3.38 -10.84 -5.18
C GLN A 98 2.60 -9.68 -5.79
N TRP A 99 3.14 -8.47 -5.70
CA TRP A 99 2.56 -7.29 -6.32
C TRP A 99 2.57 -7.41 -7.85
N VAL A 100 1.43 -7.04 -8.48
CA VAL A 100 1.35 -6.87 -9.93
C VAL A 100 2.03 -5.55 -10.29
N ASN A 101 3.19 -5.63 -10.93
CA ASN A 101 4.01 -4.47 -11.26
C ASN A 101 3.62 -3.79 -12.57
N GLU A 102 2.97 -4.52 -13.49
CA GLU A 102 2.56 -4.02 -14.79
C GLU A 102 1.08 -4.35 -15.01
N PHE A 103 0.30 -3.32 -15.31
CA PHE A 103 -1.13 -3.48 -15.55
C PHE A 103 -1.49 -2.95 -16.94
N TYR A 104 -2.08 -3.81 -17.75
CA TYR A 104 -2.42 -3.51 -19.13
C TYR A 104 -3.93 -3.55 -19.36
N ILE A 105 -4.43 -2.68 -20.21
CA ILE A 105 -5.76 -2.78 -20.83
C ILE A 105 -5.54 -2.93 -22.32
N GLU A 106 -6.02 -4.04 -22.93
CA GLU A 106 -5.78 -4.38 -24.33
C GLU A 106 -4.28 -4.33 -24.71
N GLY A 107 -3.39 -4.73 -23.79
CA GLY A 107 -1.96 -4.79 -23.99
C GLY A 107 -1.24 -3.43 -23.94
N ALA A 108 -1.88 -2.38 -23.44
CA ALA A 108 -1.29 -1.07 -23.25
C ALA A 108 -1.31 -0.64 -21.78
N ASP A 109 -0.19 -0.10 -21.30
CA ASP A 109 -0.03 0.47 -19.97
C ASP A 109 -0.35 1.97 -20.03
N MET A 110 -1.58 2.34 -19.66
CA MET A 110 -2.07 3.71 -19.66
C MET A 110 -1.86 4.41 -18.32
N LEU A 111 -1.94 3.66 -17.23
CA LEU A 111 -2.08 4.20 -15.88
C LEU A 111 -0.78 4.07 -15.05
N GLY A 112 0.18 3.24 -15.52
CA GLY A 112 1.36 2.95 -14.71
C GLY A 112 0.99 2.45 -13.31
N ASP A 113 1.57 3.06 -12.29
CA ASP A 113 1.34 2.69 -10.89
C ASP A 113 -0.07 3.08 -10.37
N ASN A 114 -0.81 3.93 -11.11
CA ASN A 114 -2.17 4.38 -10.74
C ASN A 114 -3.29 3.46 -11.28
N TYR A 115 -2.98 2.21 -11.62
CA TYR A 115 -3.99 1.28 -12.15
C TYR A 115 -5.14 0.96 -11.17
N GLY A 116 -5.03 1.37 -9.90
CA GLY A 116 -6.14 1.38 -8.95
C GLY A 116 -7.38 2.12 -9.47
N GLU A 117 -7.20 3.18 -10.27
CA GLU A 117 -8.31 3.87 -10.92
C GLU A 117 -9.07 2.95 -11.88
N ALA A 118 -8.39 2.13 -12.68
CA ALA A 118 -9.05 1.18 -13.57
C ALA A 118 -9.75 0.06 -12.78
N THR A 119 -9.12 -0.49 -11.75
CA THR A 119 -9.73 -1.58 -10.97
C THR A 119 -11.01 -1.17 -10.28
N LYS A 120 -11.11 0.08 -9.82
CA LYS A 120 -12.29 0.63 -9.14
C LYS A 120 -13.37 1.22 -10.07
N ASN A 121 -13.04 1.48 -11.34
CA ASN A 121 -13.95 2.23 -12.23
C ASN A 121 -14.28 1.52 -13.55
N LEU A 122 -13.48 0.53 -14.00
CA LEU A 122 -13.75 -0.21 -15.22
C LEU A 122 -14.94 -1.15 -15.02
N ASP A 123 -15.98 -1.05 -15.86
CA ASP A 123 -17.19 -1.87 -15.79
C ASP A 123 -16.84 -3.37 -15.90
N ALA A 124 -17.20 -4.15 -14.88
CA ALA A 124 -16.99 -5.60 -14.86
C ALA A 124 -17.62 -6.30 -16.07
N LYS A 125 -18.76 -5.81 -16.54
CA LYS A 125 -19.49 -6.39 -17.69
C LYS A 125 -18.78 -6.17 -19.02
N ALA A 126 -17.87 -5.19 -19.11
CA ALA A 126 -17.04 -4.93 -20.30
C ALA A 126 -15.88 -5.93 -20.43
N ILE A 127 -15.54 -6.67 -19.37
CA ILE A 127 -14.40 -7.59 -19.33
C ILE A 127 -14.72 -8.90 -20.06
N GLY A 128 -13.84 -9.30 -20.98
CA GLY A 128 -13.87 -10.59 -21.65
C GLY A 128 -13.05 -11.66 -20.96
N SER A 129 -11.77 -11.30 -20.62
CA SER A 129 -10.88 -12.17 -19.87
C SER A 129 -9.82 -11.35 -19.11
N VAL A 130 -9.28 -11.97 -18.07
CA VAL A 130 -8.13 -11.47 -17.31
C VAL A 130 -6.96 -12.40 -17.55
N GLN A 131 -5.85 -11.85 -18.04
CA GLN A 131 -4.62 -12.59 -18.30
C GLN A 131 -3.59 -12.21 -17.24
N ILE A 132 -3.00 -13.21 -16.60
CA ILE A 132 -1.89 -13.05 -15.65
C ILE A 132 -0.65 -13.66 -16.29
N MET A 133 0.38 -12.84 -16.46
CA MET A 133 1.67 -13.22 -17.02
C MET A 133 2.68 -13.28 -15.88
N GLU A 134 3.05 -14.49 -15.46
CA GLU A 134 3.79 -14.71 -14.21
C GLU A 134 5.26 -14.27 -14.26
N ASN A 135 5.93 -14.54 -15.39
CA ASN A 135 7.33 -14.15 -15.60
C ASN A 135 7.44 -13.12 -16.71
N HIS A 136 6.57 -12.11 -16.65
CA HIS A 136 6.43 -11.14 -17.72
C HIS A 136 7.70 -10.31 -17.92
N GLN A 137 8.26 -10.38 -19.13
CA GLN A 137 9.32 -9.48 -19.57
C GLN A 137 8.71 -8.40 -20.46
N ASN A 138 8.55 -7.20 -19.89
CA ASN A 138 7.93 -6.07 -20.57
C ASN A 138 8.85 -5.38 -21.60
N ILE A 139 10.16 -5.64 -21.54
CA ILE A 139 11.17 -5.07 -22.44
C ILE A 139 11.45 -6.07 -23.56
N LYS A 140 11.07 -5.74 -24.79
CA LYS A 140 11.23 -6.62 -25.97
C LYS A 140 12.68 -7.06 -26.19
N LEU A 141 13.63 -6.18 -25.88
CA LEU A 141 15.06 -6.43 -25.99
C LEU A 141 15.53 -7.61 -25.12
N PHE A 142 14.87 -7.87 -23.98
CA PHE A 142 15.21 -8.96 -23.07
C PHE A 142 14.33 -10.21 -23.24
N GLN A 143 13.35 -10.19 -24.13
CA GLN A 143 12.50 -11.37 -24.38
C GLN A 143 13.33 -12.55 -24.87
N GLY A 144 13.11 -13.72 -24.28
CA GLY A 144 13.87 -14.95 -24.58
C GLY A 144 15.23 -15.07 -23.90
N THR A 145 15.77 -13.97 -23.31
CA THR A 145 17.08 -14.00 -22.63
C THR A 145 16.98 -13.81 -21.12
N LYS A 146 15.95 -13.12 -20.65
CA LYS A 146 15.74 -12.81 -19.24
C LYS A 146 14.26 -12.91 -18.89
N SER A 147 13.91 -13.73 -17.90
CA SER A 147 12.55 -13.75 -17.33
C SER A 147 12.28 -12.50 -16.47
N GLY A 148 11.04 -12.05 -16.44
CA GLY A 148 10.60 -11.08 -15.45
C GLY A 148 10.51 -11.71 -14.06
N ASN A 149 10.61 -10.90 -13.01
CA ASN A 149 10.58 -11.36 -11.62
C ASN A 149 9.23 -11.08 -10.93
N ALA A 150 8.30 -10.43 -11.63
CA ALA A 150 7.02 -10.05 -11.07
C ALA A 150 5.87 -10.36 -12.04
N PRO A 151 4.68 -10.68 -11.53
CA PRO A 151 3.52 -10.88 -12.36
C PRO A 151 3.04 -9.58 -12.99
N ALA A 152 2.54 -9.69 -14.22
CA ALA A 152 1.80 -8.63 -14.89
C ALA A 152 0.37 -9.07 -15.14
N MET A 153 -0.55 -8.12 -15.21
CA MET A 153 -1.96 -8.38 -15.49
C MET A 153 -2.40 -7.65 -16.76
N ASN A 154 -3.14 -8.33 -17.63
CA ASN A 154 -3.71 -7.72 -18.83
C ASN A 154 -5.22 -7.98 -18.89
N ILE A 155 -5.98 -6.90 -18.97
CA ILE A 155 -7.44 -6.92 -19.08
C ILE A 155 -7.82 -6.93 -20.56
N LYS A 156 -8.48 -7.99 -21.00
CA LYS A 156 -9.06 -8.09 -22.33
C LYS A 156 -10.54 -7.71 -22.27
N LEU A 157 -10.93 -6.74 -23.05
CA LEU A 157 -12.31 -6.29 -23.16
C LEU A 157 -13.12 -7.20 -24.11
N LYS A 158 -14.43 -7.25 -23.93
CA LYS A 158 -15.34 -7.82 -24.92
C LYS A 158 -15.30 -7.00 -26.22
N GLN A 159 -15.57 -7.64 -27.34
CA GLN A 159 -15.53 -6.97 -28.64
C GLN A 159 -16.49 -5.76 -28.71
N THR A 160 -17.63 -5.84 -28.04
CA THR A 160 -18.62 -4.75 -27.96
C THR A 160 -18.16 -3.53 -27.18
N ALA A 161 -17.15 -3.69 -26.29
CA ALA A 161 -16.57 -2.61 -25.49
C ALA A 161 -15.32 -1.99 -26.13
N LYS A 162 -14.77 -2.61 -27.18
CA LYS A 162 -13.58 -2.10 -27.87
C LYS A 162 -13.94 -0.97 -28.81
N GLY A 163 -13.27 0.18 -28.68
CA GLY A 163 -13.39 1.31 -29.57
C GLY A 163 -14.66 2.16 -29.37
N ALA A 164 -15.63 1.70 -28.62
CA ALA A 164 -16.79 2.49 -28.26
C ALA A 164 -16.48 3.47 -27.12
N TRP A 165 -17.10 4.65 -27.14
CA TRP A 165 -17.19 5.49 -25.98
C TRP A 165 -18.17 4.90 -24.99
N THR A 166 -17.82 4.83 -23.72
CA THR A 166 -18.71 4.45 -22.64
C THR A 166 -18.79 5.59 -21.64
N ALA A 167 -19.98 6.07 -21.38
CA ALA A 167 -20.26 7.09 -20.39
C ALA A 167 -21.16 6.50 -19.30
N MET A 168 -20.79 6.69 -18.05
CA MET A 168 -21.55 6.28 -16.89
C MET A 168 -21.68 7.44 -15.91
N LEU A 169 -22.92 7.81 -15.60
CA LEU A 169 -23.27 8.79 -14.57
C LEU A 169 -23.87 8.07 -13.37
N SER A 170 -23.37 8.35 -12.19
CA SER A 170 -23.94 7.89 -10.92
C SER A 170 -24.13 9.08 -9.99
N VAL A 171 -25.33 9.32 -9.54
CA VAL A 171 -25.70 10.38 -8.62
C VAL A 171 -26.46 9.75 -7.44
N ALA A 172 -26.01 10.01 -6.22
CA ALA A 172 -26.69 9.62 -5.01
C ALA A 172 -26.73 10.80 -4.04
N VAL A 173 -27.91 11.10 -3.51
CA VAL A 173 -28.15 12.18 -2.54
C VAL A 173 -29.00 11.67 -1.39
N GLY A 174 -28.89 12.31 -0.24
CA GLY A 174 -29.66 11.90 0.93
C GLY A 174 -29.36 12.69 2.19
N GLY A 175 -29.58 12.04 3.34
CA GLY A 175 -29.44 12.63 4.66
C GLY A 175 -28.40 11.91 5.52
N GLN A 176 -27.59 12.69 6.18
CA GLN A 176 -26.99 12.53 7.49
C GLN A 176 -27.35 13.84 8.20
N PRO A 177 -26.85 14.25 9.33
CA PRO A 177 -27.25 15.56 9.89
C PRO A 177 -27.18 16.74 8.89
N LYS A 178 -26.36 16.59 7.83
CA LYS A 178 -26.28 17.50 6.67
C LYS A 178 -26.55 16.72 5.37
N LEU A 179 -26.75 17.43 4.25
CA LEU A 179 -26.91 16.81 2.92
C LEU A 179 -25.73 15.88 2.60
N ALA A 180 -26.05 14.61 2.39
CA ALA A 180 -25.10 13.60 1.94
C ALA A 180 -25.15 13.48 0.42
N ARG A 181 -23.96 13.37 -0.22
CA ARG A 181 -23.83 13.23 -1.67
C ARG A 181 -22.73 12.24 -2.05
N ASN A 182 -22.95 11.53 -3.15
CA ASN A 182 -21.94 10.73 -3.82
C ASN A 182 -22.24 10.72 -5.32
N MET A 183 -21.38 11.38 -6.10
CA MET A 183 -21.57 11.52 -7.54
C MET A 183 -20.30 11.07 -8.27
N THR A 184 -20.47 10.38 -9.40
CA THR A 184 -19.37 9.89 -10.23
C THR A 184 -19.77 10.01 -11.70
N VAL A 185 -18.86 10.56 -12.50
CA VAL A 185 -18.92 10.54 -13.96
C VAL A 185 -17.70 9.81 -14.46
N ASN A 186 -17.91 8.75 -15.24
CA ASN A 186 -16.85 7.97 -15.87
C ASN A 186 -17.02 8.05 -17.38
N LEU A 187 -15.97 8.49 -18.08
CA LEU A 187 -15.88 8.47 -19.54
C LEU A 187 -14.71 7.56 -19.93
N MET A 188 -14.96 6.60 -20.79
CA MET A 188 -13.96 5.61 -21.18
C MET A 188 -14.00 5.34 -22.67
N ASN A 189 -12.82 5.18 -23.27
CA ASN A 189 -12.67 4.73 -24.65
C ASN A 189 -11.35 3.95 -24.80
N PHE A 190 -11.43 2.73 -25.32
CA PHE A 190 -10.28 1.86 -25.52
C PHE A 190 -10.15 1.45 -27.00
N ARG A 191 -9.61 2.36 -27.82
CA ARG A 191 -9.28 2.08 -29.22
C ARG A 191 -7.90 1.45 -29.34
N ARG A 192 -7.59 0.90 -30.51
CA ARG A 192 -6.30 0.28 -30.80
C ARG A 192 -5.11 1.22 -30.62
N ASN A 193 -5.26 2.47 -31.07
CA ASN A 193 -4.18 3.46 -31.08
C ASN A 193 -4.34 4.55 -30.02
N SER A 194 -5.47 4.61 -29.31
CA SER A 194 -5.74 5.60 -28.28
C SER A 194 -6.61 5.02 -27.19
N GLN A 195 -6.29 5.30 -25.93
CA GLN A 195 -7.07 4.90 -24.77
C GLN A 195 -7.31 6.12 -23.88
N ASN A 196 -8.53 6.24 -23.38
CA ASN A 196 -8.94 7.30 -22.47
C ASN A 196 -9.71 6.73 -21.26
N LEU A 197 -9.41 7.27 -20.08
CA LEU A 197 -10.19 7.09 -18.87
C LEU A 197 -10.28 8.45 -18.16
N THR A 198 -11.46 9.05 -18.12
CA THR A 198 -11.73 10.31 -17.44
C THR A 198 -12.74 10.09 -16.33
N LEU A 199 -12.40 10.54 -15.13
CA LEU A 199 -13.19 10.35 -13.92
C LEU A 199 -13.43 11.71 -13.25
N LEU A 200 -14.69 11.99 -12.90
CA LEU A 200 -15.06 13.12 -12.06
C LEU A 200 -15.87 12.58 -10.88
N LYS A 201 -15.46 12.90 -9.66
CA LYS A 201 -16.08 12.38 -8.45
C LYS A 201 -16.25 13.44 -7.39
N THR A 202 -17.32 13.34 -6.63
CA THR A 202 -17.51 14.08 -5.38
C THR A 202 -18.25 13.23 -4.38
N ASN A 203 -17.82 13.25 -3.14
CA ASN A 203 -18.56 12.63 -2.06
C ASN A 203 -18.24 13.27 -0.70
N ASN A 204 -19.21 13.08 0.25
CA ASN A 204 -19.03 13.37 1.67
C ASN A 204 -19.54 12.20 2.53
N VAL A 205 -19.40 10.97 2.06
CA VAL A 205 -19.99 9.75 2.65
C VAL A 205 -18.96 8.70 3.06
N GLY A 206 -17.69 9.10 3.24
CA GLY A 206 -16.62 8.23 3.71
C GLY A 206 -15.93 7.41 2.61
N ASP A 207 -16.10 7.79 1.35
CA ASP A 207 -15.34 7.19 0.25
C ASP A 207 -14.04 7.97 0.04
N ASP A 208 -12.90 7.35 0.29
CA ASP A 208 -11.58 7.99 0.27
C ASP A 208 -11.01 8.06 -1.15
N LEU A 209 -11.19 9.19 -1.81
CA LEU A 209 -10.71 9.44 -3.17
C LEU A 209 -9.18 9.56 -3.26
N ARG A 210 -8.48 9.88 -2.17
CA ARG A 210 -7.00 9.94 -2.14
C ARG A 210 -6.36 8.62 -2.54
N LYS A 211 -6.98 7.50 -2.13
CA LYS A 211 -6.50 6.14 -2.41
C LYS A 211 -6.56 5.75 -3.89
N GLU A 212 -7.37 6.43 -4.68
CA GLU A 212 -7.50 6.13 -6.12
C GLU A 212 -6.40 6.76 -6.94
N ILE A 213 -6.03 8.00 -6.62
CA ILE A 213 -5.05 8.79 -7.37
C ILE A 213 -3.64 8.76 -6.75
N ASN A 214 -3.41 7.87 -5.77
CA ASN A 214 -2.16 7.80 -5.00
C ASN A 214 -1.69 9.17 -4.48
N ALA A 215 -2.62 10.07 -4.15
CA ALA A 215 -2.30 11.30 -3.48
C ALA A 215 -1.68 10.98 -2.13
N SER A 216 -0.44 11.40 -1.94
CA SER A 216 0.37 11.07 -0.75
C SER A 216 -0.38 11.40 0.54
N SER A 217 -0.30 10.49 1.50
CA SER A 217 -0.91 10.62 2.82
C SER A 217 -0.24 11.65 3.74
N SER A 218 0.82 12.34 3.30
CA SER A 218 1.55 13.33 4.12
C SER A 218 0.85 14.70 4.22
N LEU A 219 -0.48 14.69 4.36
CA LEU A 219 -1.31 15.88 4.32
C LEU A 219 -1.38 16.62 5.64
N ASN A 220 -1.06 15.92 6.71
CA ASN A 220 -1.28 16.37 8.07
C ASN A 220 -0.08 17.12 8.63
N SER A 221 1.04 17.06 7.94
CA SER A 221 2.27 17.76 8.32
C SER A 221 3.04 18.24 7.10
N VAL A 222 3.72 19.33 7.24
CA VAL A 222 4.72 19.79 6.30
C VAL A 222 6.07 19.72 7.00
N LEU A 223 7.00 18.92 6.48
CA LEU A 223 8.32 18.69 7.08
C LEU A 223 8.26 18.09 8.50
N GLY A 224 7.26 17.27 8.80
CA GLY A 224 7.10 16.68 10.13
C GLY A 224 6.41 17.60 11.14
N ALA A 225 6.26 18.90 10.87
CA ALA A 225 5.46 19.80 11.71
C ALA A 225 4.01 19.84 11.25
N GLY A 226 3.09 19.77 12.19
CA GLY A 226 1.65 19.77 11.93
C GLY A 226 0.83 20.18 13.14
N ILE A 227 -0.46 20.26 12.95
CA ILE A 227 -1.39 20.33 14.10
C ILE A 227 -1.44 18.94 14.77
N LEU A 228 -1.77 18.90 16.05
CA LEU A 228 -2.05 17.64 16.73
C LEU A 228 -3.32 17.02 16.13
N LEU A 229 -3.23 15.76 15.73
CA LEU A 229 -4.36 15.03 15.15
C LEU A 229 -4.75 13.84 16.01
N PRO A 230 -6.06 13.55 16.12
CA PRO A 230 -6.51 12.28 16.65
C PRO A 230 -6.00 11.12 15.81
N ASP A 231 -5.50 10.05 16.44
CA ASP A 231 -5.24 8.82 15.70
C ASP A 231 -6.53 8.20 15.19
N LYS A 232 -6.57 7.69 13.97
CA LYS A 232 -7.75 7.06 13.42
C LYS A 232 -7.94 5.65 13.94
N PRO A 233 -9.18 5.24 14.26
CA PRO A 233 -9.47 3.88 14.65
C PRO A 233 -9.35 2.91 13.46
N ALA A 234 -9.02 1.64 13.75
CA ALA A 234 -8.94 0.58 12.75
C ALA A 234 -10.34 0.07 12.36
N VAL A 235 -11.22 0.97 11.90
CA VAL A 235 -12.54 0.66 11.36
C VAL A 235 -12.64 1.12 9.91
N SER A 236 -13.69 0.69 9.19
CA SER A 236 -13.91 1.11 7.81
C SER A 236 -14.00 2.63 7.67
N ASP A 237 -13.37 3.18 6.62
CA ASP A 237 -13.47 4.62 6.28
C ASP A 237 -14.93 5.09 6.14
N LEU A 238 -15.85 4.21 5.75
CA LEU A 238 -17.28 4.52 5.71
C LEU A 238 -17.80 5.09 7.03
N TYR A 239 -17.18 4.77 8.16
CA TYR A 239 -17.56 5.26 9.49
C TYR A 239 -16.58 6.29 10.04
N ALA A 240 -15.27 6.08 9.88
CA ALA A 240 -14.24 6.94 10.46
C ALA A 240 -13.94 8.19 9.64
N TYR A 241 -14.04 8.10 8.30
CA TYR A 241 -13.64 9.18 7.40
C TYR A 241 -14.79 10.17 7.16
N ARG A 242 -14.80 11.30 7.89
CA ARG A 242 -15.81 12.37 7.81
C ARG A 242 -15.37 13.43 6.82
N ASN A 243 -15.45 13.09 5.53
CA ASN A 243 -14.90 13.88 4.44
C ASN A 243 -15.89 14.80 3.74
N ASP A 244 -15.31 15.73 2.98
CA ASP A 244 -15.90 16.46 1.87
C ASP A 244 -14.86 16.51 0.74
N SER A 245 -15.09 15.74 -0.33
CA SER A 245 -14.06 15.47 -1.34
C SER A 245 -14.58 15.68 -2.77
N TYR A 246 -13.69 16.22 -3.62
CA TYR A 246 -13.90 16.39 -5.06
C TYR A 246 -12.64 15.93 -5.79
N SER A 247 -12.77 15.14 -6.84
CA SER A 247 -11.64 14.74 -7.68
C SER A 247 -11.96 14.75 -9.15
N ALA A 248 -10.95 15.07 -9.94
CA ALA A 248 -10.95 14.97 -11.39
C ALA A 248 -9.69 14.27 -11.84
N SER A 249 -9.81 13.27 -12.73
CA SER A 249 -8.69 12.51 -13.27
C SER A 249 -8.90 12.35 -14.77
N ILE A 250 -7.87 12.66 -15.56
CA ILE A 250 -7.81 12.47 -17.01
C ILE A 250 -6.59 11.64 -17.34
N ASN A 251 -6.82 10.45 -17.87
CA ASN A 251 -5.79 9.50 -18.26
C ASN A 251 -5.90 9.25 -19.76
N GLN A 252 -4.82 9.48 -20.49
CA GLN A 252 -4.77 9.35 -21.93
C GLN A 252 -3.52 8.62 -22.37
N LEU A 253 -3.66 7.69 -23.32
CA LEU A 253 -2.55 7.01 -23.98
C LEU A 253 -2.73 7.09 -25.48
N TYR A 254 -1.62 7.39 -26.19
CA TYR A 254 -1.48 7.30 -27.63
C TYR A 254 -0.41 6.28 -28.01
N LYS A 255 -0.74 5.35 -28.88
CA LYS A 255 0.23 4.52 -29.60
C LYS A 255 0.67 5.25 -30.86
N LEU A 256 1.87 5.80 -30.85
CA LEU A 256 2.43 6.54 -31.98
C LEU A 256 2.74 5.58 -33.15
N ASP A 257 3.25 4.37 -32.80
CA ASP A 257 3.42 3.26 -33.70
C ASP A 257 3.47 1.90 -32.94
N LYS A 258 4.01 0.83 -33.55
CA LYS A 258 4.10 -0.50 -32.94
C LYS A 258 5.03 -0.58 -31.73
N ASP A 259 5.98 0.33 -31.62
CA ASP A 259 7.04 0.33 -30.61
C ASP A 259 7.01 1.57 -29.69
N ARG A 260 6.30 2.65 -30.05
CA ARG A 260 6.28 3.91 -29.32
C ARG A 260 4.89 4.22 -28.75
N THR A 261 4.88 4.63 -27.48
CA THR A 261 3.68 5.12 -26.81
C THR A 261 3.97 6.40 -26.06
N LEU A 262 2.97 7.27 -25.98
CA LEU A 262 2.94 8.46 -25.15
C LEU A 262 1.70 8.39 -24.27
N SER A 263 1.86 8.54 -22.97
CA SER A 263 0.75 8.65 -22.03
C SER A 263 0.88 9.88 -21.16
N PHE A 264 -0.25 10.44 -20.75
CA PHE A 264 -0.31 11.49 -19.74
C PHE A 264 -1.48 11.26 -18.80
N ASN A 265 -1.28 11.65 -17.55
CA ASN A 265 -2.26 11.58 -16.49
C ASN A 265 -2.27 12.93 -15.77
N ILE A 266 -3.45 13.50 -15.56
CA ILE A 266 -3.65 14.74 -14.82
C ILE A 266 -4.70 14.47 -13.76
N ASN A 267 -4.37 14.78 -12.51
CA ASN A 267 -5.24 14.54 -11.37
C ASN A 267 -5.38 15.82 -10.55
N TYR A 268 -6.60 16.12 -10.14
CA TYR A 268 -6.92 17.12 -9.14
C TYR A 268 -7.72 16.50 -8.02
N LEU A 269 -7.42 16.86 -6.79
CA LEU A 269 -8.18 16.49 -5.61
C LEU A 269 -8.31 17.70 -4.68
N TYR A 270 -9.53 18.01 -4.29
CA TYR A 270 -9.82 18.71 -3.06
C TYR A 270 -10.32 17.70 -2.03
N ASP A 271 -9.77 17.72 -0.85
CA ASP A 271 -10.16 16.84 0.24
C ASP A 271 -10.17 17.59 1.56
N GLN A 272 -11.25 17.43 2.33
CA GLN A 272 -11.37 17.97 3.67
C GLN A 272 -11.92 16.88 4.59
N GLU A 273 -11.31 16.71 5.75
CA GLU A 273 -11.70 15.71 6.74
C GLU A 273 -11.85 16.35 8.11
N LYS A 274 -12.97 16.08 8.79
CA LYS A 274 -13.19 16.45 10.18
C LYS A 274 -12.88 15.26 11.09
N GLN A 275 -12.04 15.47 12.11
CA GLN A 275 -11.64 14.49 13.10
C GLN A 275 -11.92 15.02 14.51
N ASN A 276 -12.48 14.20 15.38
CA ASN A 276 -12.68 14.55 16.79
C ASN A 276 -12.41 13.31 17.64
N ALA A 277 -11.65 13.47 18.70
CA ALA A 277 -11.41 12.40 19.67
C ALA A 277 -11.14 12.99 21.07
N THR A 278 -11.32 12.16 22.07
CA THR A 278 -10.77 12.36 23.42
C THR A 278 -9.68 11.32 23.59
N ASP A 279 -8.47 11.78 23.88
CA ASP A 279 -7.27 10.95 23.91
C ASP A 279 -6.59 10.99 25.28
N GLU A 280 -6.02 9.87 25.68
CA GLU A 280 -5.12 9.74 26.81
C GLU A 280 -3.79 9.19 26.32
N SER A 281 -2.72 9.93 26.55
CA SER A 281 -1.33 9.55 26.23
C SER A 281 -0.58 9.27 27.53
N ARG A 282 0.08 8.11 27.63
CA ARG A 282 0.91 7.73 28.78
C ARG A 282 2.34 7.55 28.33
N TYR A 283 3.28 8.25 28.93
CA TYR A 283 4.70 8.23 28.65
C TYR A 283 5.45 7.60 29.80
N LEU A 284 6.38 6.68 29.52
CA LEU A 284 7.29 6.16 30.53
C LEU A 284 8.29 7.28 30.90
N LEU A 285 8.53 7.49 32.21
CA LEU A 285 9.56 8.42 32.71
C LEU A 285 10.80 7.65 33.19
N ASP A 286 11.89 8.37 33.43
CA ASP A 286 13.19 7.82 33.82
C ASP A 286 13.12 7.02 35.14
N ASP A 287 12.24 7.45 36.07
CA ASP A 287 12.02 6.76 37.35
C ASP A 287 11.13 5.51 37.23
N GLY A 288 10.71 5.15 36.01
CA GLY A 288 9.83 4.02 35.72
C GLY A 288 8.36 4.32 35.95
N THR A 289 8.00 5.52 36.36
CA THR A 289 6.60 5.98 36.46
C THR A 289 6.04 6.34 35.09
N ARG A 290 4.75 6.63 35.01
CA ARG A 290 4.09 7.04 33.74
C ARG A 290 3.44 8.39 33.88
N TYR A 291 3.83 9.32 33.00
CA TYR A 291 3.19 10.62 32.87
C TYR A 291 1.96 10.49 31.98
N VAL A 292 0.83 11.07 32.41
CA VAL A 292 -0.47 10.95 31.73
C VAL A 292 -0.92 12.30 31.22
N ILE A 293 -1.22 12.41 29.93
CA ILE A 293 -1.79 13.59 29.28
C ILE A 293 -3.17 13.23 28.76
N GLN A 294 -4.20 13.99 29.13
CA GLN A 294 -5.56 13.82 28.62
C GLN A 294 -5.98 15.03 27.79
N GLU A 295 -6.52 14.79 26.60
CA GLU A 295 -6.85 15.85 25.65
C GLU A 295 -8.17 15.56 24.91
N SER A 296 -8.94 16.62 24.70
CA SER A 296 -10.02 16.66 23.71
C SER A 296 -9.49 17.32 22.46
N ASN A 297 -9.50 16.60 21.34
CA ASN A 297 -8.86 17.04 20.10
C ASN A 297 -9.88 17.12 18.97
N GLN A 298 -9.99 18.29 18.35
CA GLN A 298 -10.82 18.55 17.18
C GLN A 298 -9.94 19.05 16.05
N ALA A 299 -10.01 18.42 14.88
CA ALA A 299 -9.21 18.82 13.73
C ALA A 299 -10.04 18.86 12.45
N LEU A 300 -9.76 19.86 11.63
CA LEU A 300 -10.23 20.01 10.27
C LEU A 300 -9.00 19.98 9.36
N VAL A 301 -8.83 18.88 8.62
CA VAL A 301 -7.67 18.63 7.75
C VAL A 301 -8.11 18.82 6.32
N GLY A 302 -7.53 19.81 5.61
CA GLY A 302 -7.89 20.12 4.25
C GLY A 302 -6.70 20.23 3.30
N GLN A 303 -6.90 19.93 2.02
CA GLN A 303 -5.89 20.13 0.99
C GLN A 303 -6.47 20.30 -0.39
N HIS A 304 -5.72 21.00 -1.23
CA HIS A 304 -5.78 20.86 -2.67
C HIS A 304 -4.55 20.08 -3.15
N PHE A 305 -4.75 19.13 -4.03
CA PHE A 305 -3.67 18.37 -4.67
C PHE A 305 -3.83 18.43 -6.19
N VAL A 306 -2.71 18.66 -6.88
CA VAL A 306 -2.58 18.60 -8.34
C VAL A 306 -1.45 17.66 -8.67
N GLY A 307 -1.72 16.64 -9.47
CA GLY A 307 -0.74 15.69 -9.98
C GLY A 307 -0.72 15.66 -11.49
N GLY A 308 0.46 15.62 -12.08
CA GLY A 308 0.66 15.45 -13.51
C GLY A 308 1.76 14.42 -13.77
N HIS A 309 1.53 13.54 -14.75
CA HIS A 309 2.51 12.54 -15.16
C HIS A 309 2.51 12.42 -16.68
N VAL A 310 3.70 12.44 -17.29
CA VAL A 310 3.90 12.22 -18.73
C VAL A 310 4.92 11.09 -18.90
N ALA A 311 4.56 10.07 -19.66
CA ALA A 311 5.46 8.95 -19.94
C ALA A 311 5.60 8.75 -21.46
N TYR A 312 6.84 8.78 -21.93
CA TYR A 312 7.23 8.35 -23.27
C TYR A 312 7.93 7.01 -23.19
N LYS A 313 7.51 6.04 -24.01
CA LYS A 313 8.10 4.70 -24.05
C LYS A 313 8.39 4.30 -25.50
N LEU A 314 9.64 3.94 -25.77
CA LEU A 314 10.09 3.22 -26.95
C LEU A 314 10.45 1.80 -26.52
N ASN A 315 9.90 0.75 -27.16
CA ASN A 315 10.14 -0.63 -26.80
C ASN A 315 10.31 -1.51 -28.05
N SER A 316 11.51 -1.50 -28.60
CA SER A 316 11.87 -2.29 -29.76
C SER A 316 12.77 -3.48 -29.40
N SER A 317 13.06 -4.36 -30.35
CA SER A 317 13.99 -5.48 -30.16
C SER A 317 15.47 -5.07 -30.02
N LYS A 318 15.82 -3.83 -30.41
CA LYS A 318 17.19 -3.30 -30.34
C LYS A 318 17.41 -2.30 -29.23
N SER A 319 16.37 -1.52 -28.90
CA SER A 319 16.45 -0.44 -27.92
C SER A 319 15.17 -0.32 -27.12
N TYR A 320 15.34 0.06 -25.87
CA TYR A 320 14.28 0.45 -24.95
C TYR A 320 14.60 1.81 -24.37
N LEU A 321 13.61 2.71 -24.35
CA LEU A 321 13.67 3.99 -23.70
C LEU A 321 12.34 4.22 -22.99
N LYS A 322 12.37 4.54 -21.69
CA LYS A 322 11.21 5.00 -20.93
C LYS A 322 11.61 6.27 -20.18
N ASN A 323 10.92 7.36 -20.45
CA ASN A 323 11.07 8.60 -19.70
C ASN A 323 9.75 8.93 -19.02
N ASN A 324 9.79 9.06 -17.69
CA ASN A 324 8.66 9.43 -16.85
C ASN A 324 8.94 10.77 -16.18
N LEU A 325 8.16 11.77 -16.51
CA LEU A 325 8.16 13.08 -15.86
C LEU A 325 6.91 13.20 -15.00
N SER A 326 7.07 13.54 -13.72
CA SER A 326 5.96 13.73 -12.78
C SER A 326 6.07 15.06 -12.05
N VAL A 327 4.95 15.74 -11.89
CA VAL A 327 4.79 16.97 -11.12
C VAL A 327 3.66 16.75 -10.12
N ASN A 328 3.94 17.01 -8.85
CA ASN A 328 2.93 16.95 -7.79
C ASN A 328 3.00 18.22 -6.96
N ALA A 329 1.85 18.84 -6.71
CA ALA A 329 1.71 20.00 -5.86
C ALA A 329 0.58 19.78 -4.85
N SER A 330 0.82 20.09 -3.59
CA SER A 330 -0.16 19.97 -2.51
C SER A 330 -0.15 21.25 -1.69
N PHE A 331 -1.35 21.72 -1.32
CA PHE A 331 -1.58 22.95 -0.55
C PHE A 331 -2.44 22.59 0.67
N PRO A 332 -1.83 22.13 1.78
CA PRO A 332 -2.54 21.81 3.01
C PRO A 332 -3.02 23.09 3.71
N LYS A 333 -4.21 22.99 4.30
CA LYS A 333 -4.76 23.96 5.23
C LYS A 333 -5.47 23.21 6.34
N ASN A 334 -4.83 23.12 7.51
CA ASN A 334 -5.32 22.35 8.64
C ASN A 334 -5.60 23.29 9.81
N GLU A 335 -6.68 23.05 10.52
CA GLU A 335 -7.11 23.78 11.70
C GLU A 335 -7.36 22.77 12.82
N GLY A 336 -6.86 23.04 14.02
CA GLY A 336 -7.01 22.19 15.20
C GLY A 336 -7.38 22.99 16.43
N LEU A 337 -8.15 22.36 17.32
CA LEU A 337 -8.50 22.91 18.63
C LEU A 337 -8.32 21.80 19.67
N VAL A 338 -7.47 22.02 20.65
CA VAL A 338 -7.22 21.09 21.75
C VAL A 338 -7.75 21.66 23.04
N ASN A 339 -8.48 20.84 23.80
CA ASN A 339 -9.12 21.21 25.08
C ASN A 339 -9.99 22.49 25.01
N ASP A 340 -10.55 22.77 23.81
CA ASP A 340 -11.39 23.92 23.50
C ASP A 340 -10.71 25.31 23.61
N PHE A 341 -9.37 25.37 23.84
CA PHE A 341 -8.65 26.65 23.99
C PHE A 341 -7.33 26.73 23.19
N VAL A 342 -6.60 25.61 22.94
CA VAL A 342 -5.37 25.66 22.13
C VAL A 342 -5.71 25.58 20.67
N ALA A 343 -5.84 26.71 20.01
CA ALA A 343 -6.05 26.72 18.56
C ALA A 343 -4.71 26.59 17.81
N GLN A 344 -4.68 25.73 16.81
CA GLN A 344 -3.54 25.47 15.93
C GLN A 344 -3.95 25.65 14.49
N THR A 345 -3.10 26.24 13.68
CA THR A 345 -3.29 26.28 12.21
C THR A 345 -2.00 25.89 11.50
N LEU A 346 -2.12 25.05 10.47
CA LEU A 346 -1.03 24.73 9.56
C LEU A 346 -1.45 25.10 8.14
N SER A 347 -0.64 25.92 7.48
CA SER A 347 -0.79 26.24 6.07
C SER A 347 0.56 26.09 5.34
N GLY A 348 0.54 25.80 4.05
CA GLY A 348 1.79 25.69 3.30
C GLY A 348 1.62 25.16 1.90
N HIS A 349 2.73 24.70 1.35
CA HIS A 349 2.76 23.99 0.07
C HIS A 349 3.85 22.92 0.06
N SER A 350 3.63 21.91 -0.77
CA SER A 350 4.64 20.90 -1.14
C SER A 350 4.62 20.76 -2.66
N PHE A 351 5.73 21.07 -3.31
CA PHE A 351 5.94 20.90 -4.74
C PHE A 351 7.02 19.84 -4.96
N LEU A 352 6.78 18.90 -5.86
CA LEU A 352 7.70 17.84 -6.25
C LEU A 352 7.70 17.72 -7.78
N LEU A 353 8.86 17.93 -8.39
CA LEU A 353 9.15 17.60 -9.78
C LEU A 353 10.09 16.40 -9.80
N SER A 354 9.77 15.35 -10.54
CA SER A 354 10.65 14.19 -10.69
C SER A 354 10.70 13.69 -12.12
N ASN A 355 11.88 13.22 -12.54
CA ASN A 355 12.11 12.58 -13.82
C ASN A 355 12.86 11.26 -13.62
N VAL A 356 12.38 10.20 -14.30
CA VAL A 356 13.04 8.91 -14.34
C VAL A 356 13.21 8.49 -15.81
N LEU A 357 14.45 8.47 -16.25
CA LEU A 357 14.86 8.02 -17.60
C LEU A 357 15.51 6.64 -17.48
N LYS A 358 14.99 5.65 -18.21
CA LYS A 358 15.59 4.32 -18.38
C LYS A 358 15.87 4.06 -19.85
N ALA A 359 17.10 3.69 -20.16
CA ALA A 359 17.51 3.34 -21.52
C ALA A 359 18.29 2.04 -21.53
N ASN A 360 17.98 1.17 -22.50
CA ASN A 360 18.72 -0.06 -22.74
C ASN A 360 19.01 -0.16 -24.25
N TYR A 361 20.22 -0.53 -24.59
CA TYR A 361 20.66 -0.67 -25.97
C TYR A 361 21.46 -1.95 -26.19
N LYS A 362 21.09 -2.73 -27.20
CA LYS A 362 21.80 -3.96 -27.57
C LYS A 362 23.03 -3.63 -28.41
N LYS A 363 24.21 -3.95 -27.89
CA LYS A 363 25.50 -3.78 -28.58
C LYS A 363 25.68 -4.83 -29.69
N LYS A 364 26.58 -4.57 -30.65
CA LYS A 364 26.91 -5.52 -31.75
C LYS A 364 27.47 -6.85 -31.23
N ASN A 365 28.17 -6.84 -30.10
CA ASN A 365 28.71 -8.01 -29.42
C ASN A 365 27.70 -8.79 -28.57
N GLY A 366 26.41 -8.49 -28.69
CA GLY A 366 25.33 -9.17 -27.94
C GLY A 366 25.13 -8.65 -26.50
N GLY A 367 26.05 -7.85 -25.95
CA GLY A 367 25.87 -7.24 -24.63
C GLY A 367 24.79 -6.16 -24.64
N VAL A 368 24.23 -5.87 -23.49
CA VAL A 368 23.24 -4.80 -23.34
C VAL A 368 23.81 -3.71 -22.44
N ALA A 369 23.93 -2.49 -22.98
CA ALA A 369 24.20 -1.31 -22.18
C ALA A 369 22.91 -0.82 -21.55
N ASP A 370 22.95 -0.47 -20.26
CA ASP A 370 21.85 0.13 -19.51
C ASP A 370 22.26 1.48 -18.95
N LEU A 371 21.30 2.40 -18.92
CA LEU A 371 21.38 3.70 -18.27
C LEU A 371 20.07 3.94 -17.53
N GLU A 372 20.16 4.28 -16.26
CA GLU A 372 19.05 4.80 -15.49
C GLU A 372 19.46 6.13 -14.86
N TRP A 373 18.68 7.18 -15.11
CA TRP A 373 18.86 8.49 -14.51
C TRP A 373 17.58 8.90 -13.81
N LYS A 374 17.72 9.27 -12.56
CA LYS A 374 16.66 9.81 -11.70
C LYS A 374 17.05 11.19 -11.26
N ALA A 375 16.16 12.15 -11.37
CA ALA A 375 16.31 13.47 -10.82
C ALA A 375 15.01 13.92 -10.17
N SER A 376 15.12 14.61 -9.04
CA SER A 376 13.97 15.19 -8.36
C SER A 376 14.33 16.52 -7.72
N PHE A 377 13.37 17.45 -7.75
CA PHE A 377 13.42 18.70 -7.03
C PHE A 377 12.15 18.83 -6.19
N ALA A 378 12.30 19.17 -4.91
CA ALA A 378 11.17 19.47 -4.04
C ALA A 378 11.36 20.81 -3.34
N ASP A 379 10.25 21.57 -3.21
CA ASP A 379 10.13 22.75 -2.35
C ASP A 379 8.92 22.58 -1.45
N LYS A 380 9.16 22.51 -0.15
CA LYS A 380 8.15 22.35 0.88
C LYS A 380 8.22 23.52 1.85
N ARG A 381 7.08 24.11 2.15
CA ARG A 381 6.96 25.19 3.13
C ARG A 381 5.74 24.95 3.99
N GLY A 382 5.90 25.06 5.32
CA GLY A 382 4.84 24.95 6.29
C GLY A 382 4.93 26.08 7.32
N MET A 383 3.80 26.69 7.64
CA MET A 383 3.64 27.69 8.70
C MET A 383 2.65 27.15 9.72
N LEU A 384 3.16 26.85 10.92
CA LEU A 384 2.38 26.40 12.08
C LEU A 384 2.20 27.56 13.04
N ASN A 385 0.94 27.92 13.35
CA ASN A 385 0.63 28.94 14.35
C ASN A 385 -0.11 28.29 15.53
N MET A 386 0.18 28.75 16.74
CA MET A 386 -0.38 28.29 18.00
C MET A 386 -0.84 29.49 18.79
N SER A 387 -2.13 29.53 19.17
CA SER A 387 -2.75 30.75 19.80
C SER A 387 -2.35 30.96 21.22
N GLU A 388 -2.24 29.90 22.03
CA GLU A 388 -1.96 29.99 23.46
C GLU A 388 -0.61 30.63 23.77
N THR A 389 0.40 30.25 23.02
CA THR A 389 1.79 30.74 23.17
C THR A 389 2.09 31.95 22.28
N ASN A 390 1.12 32.41 21.47
CA ASN A 390 1.35 33.36 20.36
C ASN A 390 2.58 33.01 19.51
N MET A 391 2.81 31.72 19.32
CA MET A 391 3.96 31.21 18.56
C MET A 391 3.61 30.96 17.11
N SER A 392 4.52 31.35 16.23
CA SER A 392 4.47 31.05 14.80
C SER A 392 5.78 30.42 14.38
N GLN A 393 5.69 29.23 13.78
CA GLN A 393 6.85 28.51 13.25
C GLN A 393 6.76 28.39 11.73
N LEU A 394 7.79 28.84 11.04
CA LEU A 394 7.97 28.64 9.61
C LEU A 394 9.05 27.61 9.38
N LEU A 395 8.71 26.51 8.69
CA LEU A 395 9.66 25.53 8.19
C LEU A 395 9.68 25.55 6.66
N ARG A 396 10.86 25.51 6.05
CA ARG A 396 11.02 25.37 4.61
C ARG A 396 12.13 24.39 4.30
N GLN A 397 11.89 23.50 3.37
CA GLN A 397 12.89 22.60 2.81
C GLN A 397 12.90 22.71 1.29
N ARG A 398 14.10 22.85 0.75
CA ARG A 398 14.37 22.65 -0.67
C ARG A 398 15.36 21.51 -0.81
N ASN A 399 15.08 20.58 -1.69
CA ASN A 399 16.05 19.54 -2.00
C ASN A 399 16.10 19.27 -3.49
N PHE A 400 17.30 18.93 -3.95
CA PHE A 400 17.57 18.43 -5.30
C PHE A 400 18.35 17.13 -5.18
N GLN A 401 17.85 16.10 -5.81
CA GLN A 401 18.50 14.78 -5.85
C GLN A 401 18.68 14.37 -7.30
N SER A 402 19.86 13.83 -7.62
CA SER A 402 20.16 13.26 -8.92
C SER A 402 20.99 11.97 -8.74
N GLU A 403 20.56 10.90 -9.40
CA GLU A 403 21.27 9.63 -9.42
C GLU A 403 21.35 9.11 -10.85
N ALA A 404 22.54 8.81 -11.32
CA ALA A 404 22.79 8.19 -12.60
C ALA A 404 23.50 6.85 -12.39
N THR A 405 22.96 5.79 -12.99
CA THR A 405 23.55 4.45 -13.01
C THR A 405 23.68 3.98 -14.46
N GLY A 406 24.85 3.51 -14.85
CA GLY A 406 25.10 3.03 -16.21
C GLY A 406 26.05 1.85 -16.26
N SER A 407 25.93 1.03 -17.31
CA SER A 407 26.81 -0.12 -17.55
C SER A 407 28.17 0.37 -18.05
N LEU A 408 29.23 0.15 -17.26
CA LEU A 408 30.64 0.32 -17.66
C LEU A 408 31.09 -0.86 -18.53
N LEU A 409 30.78 -2.07 -18.10
CA LEU A 409 31.10 -3.30 -18.79
C LEU A 409 29.91 -4.24 -18.71
N ALA A 410 29.56 -4.89 -19.82
CA ALA A 410 28.52 -5.90 -19.88
C ALA A 410 28.89 -6.99 -20.86
N PHE A 411 28.81 -8.24 -20.42
CA PHE A 411 28.95 -9.40 -21.30
C PHE A 411 28.01 -10.53 -20.86
N THR A 412 27.72 -11.41 -21.78
CA THR A 412 26.85 -12.56 -21.53
C THR A 412 27.51 -13.78 -22.14
N ILE A 413 27.69 -14.83 -21.36
CA ILE A 413 28.10 -16.17 -21.80
C ILE A 413 26.99 -17.15 -21.38
N PRO A 414 26.97 -18.39 -21.87
CA PRO A 414 26.00 -19.37 -21.42
C PRO A 414 25.93 -19.45 -19.89
N HIS A 415 24.71 -19.36 -19.34
CA HIS A 415 24.40 -19.42 -17.91
C HIS A 415 24.89 -18.23 -17.07
N LEU A 416 25.61 -17.26 -17.60
CA LEU A 416 26.14 -16.13 -16.85
C LEU A 416 25.92 -14.80 -17.59
N MET A 417 25.25 -13.85 -16.93
CA MET A 417 25.26 -12.44 -17.34
C MET A 417 26.03 -11.64 -16.28
N PHE A 418 27.03 -10.90 -16.74
CA PHE A 418 27.81 -10.01 -15.90
C PHE A 418 27.65 -8.56 -16.37
N ASN A 419 27.35 -7.67 -15.42
CA ASN A 419 27.35 -6.23 -15.64
C ASN A 419 28.18 -5.56 -14.54
N LEU A 420 29.12 -4.75 -14.92
CA LEU A 420 29.77 -3.80 -14.02
C LEU A 420 29.12 -2.44 -14.22
N ASN A 421 28.40 -1.96 -13.21
CA ASN A 421 27.69 -0.69 -13.27
C ASN A 421 28.47 0.38 -12.49
N GLY A 422 28.56 1.58 -13.05
CA GLY A 422 28.93 2.79 -12.35
C GLY A 422 27.69 3.52 -11.85
N ARG A 423 27.69 4.04 -10.65
CA ARG A 423 26.63 4.86 -10.10
C ARG A 423 27.21 6.12 -9.46
N VAL A 424 26.64 7.27 -9.82
CA VAL A 424 26.94 8.56 -9.20
C VAL A 424 25.64 9.12 -8.65
N MET A 425 25.69 9.64 -7.43
CA MET A 425 24.54 10.27 -6.78
C MET A 425 24.93 11.61 -6.18
N PHE A 426 24.03 12.55 -6.26
CA PHE A 426 24.12 13.86 -5.65
C PHE A 426 22.81 14.20 -4.97
N ASP A 427 22.87 14.62 -3.70
CA ASP A 427 21.72 15.08 -2.91
C ASP A 427 22.10 16.42 -2.27
N TRP A 428 21.35 17.45 -2.56
CA TRP A 428 21.47 18.76 -1.95
C TRP A 428 20.19 19.10 -1.21
N GLN A 429 20.32 19.54 0.04
CA GLN A 429 19.18 19.95 0.84
C GLN A 429 19.49 21.26 1.59
N ARG A 430 18.47 22.10 1.68
CA ARG A 430 18.45 23.31 2.49
C ARG A 430 17.18 23.31 3.31
N VAL A 431 17.33 23.30 4.62
CA VAL A 431 16.22 23.40 5.58
C VAL A 431 16.37 24.68 6.37
N SER A 432 15.34 25.48 6.44
CA SER A 432 15.29 26.68 7.28
C SER A 432 14.11 26.58 8.26
N ALA A 433 14.34 26.92 9.51
CA ALA A 433 13.35 27.04 10.55
C ALA A 433 13.40 28.46 11.11
N GLY A 434 12.25 29.10 11.22
CA GLY A 434 12.08 30.38 11.92
C GLY A 434 10.99 30.21 12.99
N LEU A 435 11.26 30.66 14.19
CA LEU A 435 10.36 30.64 15.32
C LEU A 435 10.17 32.06 15.82
N ASN A 436 8.93 32.55 15.82
CA ASN A 436 8.54 33.84 16.37
C ASN A 436 7.62 33.60 17.56
N SER A 437 7.99 34.19 18.71
CA SER A 437 7.16 34.27 19.91
C SER A 437 7.03 35.72 20.35
N LEU A 438 6.22 36.00 21.36
CA LEU A 438 6.08 37.35 21.94
C LEU A 438 7.38 37.92 22.50
N SER A 439 8.31 37.05 22.91
CA SER A 439 9.54 37.41 23.62
C SER A 439 10.79 37.22 22.78
N ASP A 440 10.75 36.45 21.68
CA ASP A 440 11.97 36.08 20.93
C ASP A 440 11.68 35.73 19.48
N THR A 441 12.63 36.05 18.62
CA THR A 441 12.65 35.63 17.20
C THR A 441 13.96 34.90 16.98
N SER A 442 13.85 33.59 16.72
CA SER A 442 15.00 32.75 16.43
C SER A 442 14.87 32.07 15.06
N GLY A 443 16.00 31.86 14.43
CA GLY A 443 16.06 31.20 13.14
C GLY A 443 17.31 30.36 12.99
N SER A 444 17.21 29.26 12.27
CA SER A 444 18.33 28.40 11.91
C SER A 444 18.18 27.94 10.46
N GLU A 445 19.31 27.75 9.80
CA GLU A 445 19.38 27.25 8.44
C GLU A 445 20.42 26.14 8.36
N GLN A 446 19.99 24.96 7.94
CA GLN A 446 20.84 23.81 7.69
C GLN A 446 20.99 23.58 6.20
N LYS A 447 22.23 23.53 5.73
CA LYS A 447 22.58 23.17 4.35
C LYS A 447 23.35 21.86 4.37
N THR A 448 22.93 20.92 3.54
CA THR A 448 23.65 19.65 3.41
C THR A 448 23.81 19.29 1.95
N TRP A 449 24.88 18.61 1.64
CA TRP A 449 25.02 17.92 0.38
C TRP A 449 25.76 16.59 0.54
N LEU A 450 25.37 15.63 -0.26
CA LEU A 450 25.91 14.28 -0.30
C LEU A 450 26.32 13.96 -1.73
N LEU A 451 27.57 13.62 -1.94
CA LEU A 451 28.10 13.11 -3.18
C LEU A 451 28.47 11.64 -2.98
N GLY A 452 28.00 10.75 -3.85
CA GLY A 452 28.33 9.33 -3.80
C GLY A 452 28.81 8.81 -5.15
N ALA A 453 29.85 7.99 -5.12
CA ALA A 453 30.32 7.27 -6.31
C ALA A 453 30.50 5.78 -5.98
N PHE A 454 29.95 4.92 -6.85
CA PHE A 454 29.92 3.48 -6.66
C PHE A 454 30.30 2.74 -7.92
N VAL A 455 30.95 1.60 -7.73
CA VAL A 455 31.10 0.56 -8.71
C VAL A 455 30.35 -0.67 -8.23
N SER A 456 29.56 -1.26 -9.10
CA SER A 456 28.58 -2.24 -8.69
C SER A 456 28.60 -3.44 -9.64
N PRO A 457 29.36 -4.50 -9.33
CA PRO A 457 29.26 -5.76 -10.05
C PRO A 457 27.88 -6.38 -9.83
N LYS A 458 27.25 -6.79 -10.92
CA LYS A 458 25.97 -7.48 -10.97
C LYS A 458 26.13 -8.78 -11.74
N ILE A 459 25.87 -9.87 -11.07
CA ILE A 459 26.01 -11.23 -11.59
C ILE A 459 24.62 -11.86 -11.61
N LEU A 460 24.23 -12.38 -12.76
CA LEU A 460 23.04 -13.20 -12.90
C LEU A 460 23.46 -14.57 -13.43
N LEU A 461 23.38 -15.58 -12.58
CA LEU A 461 23.53 -16.98 -12.95
C LEU A 461 22.15 -17.58 -13.23
N HIS A 462 22.00 -18.33 -14.34
CA HIS A 462 20.76 -19.00 -14.67
C HIS A 462 21.02 -20.37 -15.28
N PHE A 463 20.37 -21.37 -14.74
CA PHE A 463 20.42 -22.75 -15.24
C PHE A 463 19.01 -23.16 -15.67
N GLY A 464 18.71 -22.87 -16.95
CA GLY A 464 17.37 -22.98 -17.51
C GLY A 464 16.34 -22.13 -16.69
N ASN A 465 15.12 -22.66 -16.56
CA ASN A 465 14.04 -22.03 -15.79
C ASN A 465 14.01 -22.49 -14.32
N ARG A 466 14.95 -23.36 -13.90
CA ARG A 466 14.90 -24.00 -12.57
C ARG A 466 15.68 -23.23 -11.51
N LEU A 467 16.84 -22.69 -11.85
CA LEU A 467 17.69 -21.98 -10.89
C LEU A 467 18.13 -20.64 -11.48
N GLN A 468 17.91 -19.59 -10.70
CA GLN A 468 18.36 -18.24 -11.00
C GLN A 468 18.94 -17.62 -9.75
N TRP A 469 20.14 -17.08 -9.85
CA TRP A 469 20.78 -16.37 -8.75
C TRP A 469 21.27 -15.00 -9.23
N LEU A 470 20.69 -13.95 -8.70
CA LEU A 470 21.07 -12.57 -8.91
C LEU A 470 21.84 -12.07 -7.70
N VAL A 471 23.05 -11.60 -7.93
CA VAL A 471 23.90 -10.92 -6.92
C VAL A 471 24.26 -9.54 -7.43
N TYR A 472 24.11 -8.53 -6.60
CA TYR A 472 24.46 -7.15 -6.88
C TYR A 472 25.17 -6.57 -5.66
N VAL A 473 26.41 -6.11 -5.83
CA VAL A 473 27.25 -5.65 -4.73
C VAL A 473 27.74 -4.23 -5.03
N PRO A 474 27.01 -3.18 -4.65
CA PRO A 474 27.50 -1.81 -4.76
C PRO A 474 28.62 -1.57 -3.75
N VAL A 475 29.74 -1.09 -4.21
CA VAL A 475 30.88 -0.67 -3.38
C VAL A 475 31.23 0.76 -3.76
N GLY A 476 31.31 1.64 -2.78
CA GLY A 476 31.59 3.04 -3.06
C GLY A 476 31.83 3.89 -1.83
N VAL A 477 32.01 5.15 -2.09
CA VAL A 477 32.28 6.18 -1.07
C VAL A 477 31.19 7.25 -1.18
N LYS A 478 30.72 7.71 -0.03
CA LYS A 478 29.85 8.88 0.12
C LYS A 478 30.65 9.97 0.84
N TYR A 479 30.62 11.16 0.31
CA TYR A 479 31.10 12.37 0.97
C TYR A 479 29.88 13.21 1.36
N TYR A 480 29.78 13.54 2.64
CA TYR A 480 28.69 14.30 3.23
C TYR A 480 29.23 15.58 3.87
N HIS A 481 28.63 16.70 3.53
CA HIS A 481 28.90 18.01 4.12
C HIS A 481 27.63 18.52 4.78
N SER A 482 27.77 19.12 5.94
CA SER A 482 26.66 19.71 6.70
C SER A 482 27.09 20.99 7.36
N ALA A 483 26.36 22.07 7.15
CA ALA A 483 26.59 23.38 7.72
C ALA A 483 25.30 24.02 8.20
N ASP A 484 25.28 24.51 9.46
CA ASP A 484 24.15 25.22 10.06
C ASP A 484 24.50 26.59 10.63
N GLY A 485 25.75 27.07 10.38
CA GLY A 485 26.28 28.30 10.92
C GLY A 485 26.91 28.14 12.31
N SER A 486 26.53 27.12 13.09
CA SER A 486 27.12 26.77 14.39
C SER A 486 27.93 25.47 14.33
N LEU A 487 27.51 24.53 13.48
CA LEU A 487 28.17 23.24 13.27
C LEU A 487 28.44 23.07 11.78
N ASP A 488 29.74 23.03 11.42
CA ASP A 488 30.19 22.76 10.07
C ASP A 488 31.12 21.55 10.08
N TYR A 489 30.76 20.49 9.34
CA TYR A 489 31.55 19.27 9.30
C TYR A 489 31.42 18.50 8.00
N ASP A 490 32.49 17.77 7.70
CA ASP A 490 32.63 16.87 6.58
C ASP A 490 32.78 15.42 7.06
N LYS A 491 32.09 14.52 6.41
CA LYS A 491 32.20 13.08 6.68
C LYS A 491 32.37 12.27 5.41
N ARG A 492 33.20 11.23 5.50
CA ARG A 492 33.33 10.22 4.45
C ARG A 492 32.83 8.88 4.97
N PHE A 493 31.97 8.24 4.19
CA PHE A 493 31.43 6.93 4.53
C PHE A 493 31.79 5.94 3.42
N PHE A 494 32.40 4.83 3.79
CA PHE A 494 32.46 3.67 2.92
C PHE A 494 31.10 2.98 2.98
N SER A 495 30.49 2.72 1.82
CA SER A 495 29.15 2.18 1.72
C SER A 495 29.16 0.94 0.83
N THR A 496 28.64 -0.16 1.37
CA THR A 496 28.35 -1.38 0.63
C THR A 496 27.03 -1.96 1.11
N CYS A 497 26.08 -2.06 0.18
CA CYS A 497 24.75 -2.61 0.48
C CYS A 497 24.41 -3.70 -0.55
N PRO A 498 24.89 -4.93 -0.32
CA PRO A 498 24.65 -6.05 -1.22
C PRO A 498 23.17 -6.43 -1.28
N TYR A 499 22.76 -6.84 -2.47
CA TYR A 499 21.49 -7.48 -2.74
C TYR A 499 21.74 -8.87 -3.33
N SER A 500 21.03 -9.87 -2.85
CA SER A 500 21.06 -11.21 -3.42
C SER A 500 19.65 -11.78 -3.49
N ASN A 501 19.33 -12.42 -4.60
CA ASN A 501 18.08 -13.17 -4.74
C ASN A 501 18.38 -14.49 -5.46
N LEU A 502 18.17 -15.60 -4.75
CA LEU A 502 18.28 -16.95 -5.25
C LEU A 502 16.87 -17.53 -5.41
N THR A 503 16.49 -17.84 -6.62
CA THR A 503 15.21 -18.49 -6.95
C THR A 503 15.47 -19.91 -7.43
N TYR A 504 14.84 -20.90 -6.79
CA TYR A 504 14.87 -22.29 -7.18
C TYR A 504 13.47 -22.85 -7.43
N LYS A 505 13.23 -23.34 -8.64
CA LYS A 505 11.94 -23.90 -9.08
C LYS A 505 12.12 -25.38 -9.42
N PRO A 506 12.04 -26.32 -8.45
CA PRO A 506 12.18 -27.75 -8.72
C PRO A 506 11.11 -28.26 -9.67
N THR A 507 9.92 -27.69 -9.62
CA THR A 507 8.79 -28.02 -10.50
C THR A 507 8.09 -26.74 -10.97
N GLY A 508 7.18 -26.84 -11.94
CA GLY A 508 6.33 -25.73 -12.34
C GLY A 508 5.32 -25.27 -11.28
N ARG A 509 5.18 -26.04 -10.18
CA ARG A 509 4.24 -25.76 -9.10
C ARG A 509 4.88 -25.21 -7.83
N LEU A 510 6.15 -25.47 -7.61
CA LEU A 510 6.88 -25.14 -6.38
C LEU A 510 8.05 -24.23 -6.70
N SER A 511 8.18 -23.13 -5.96
CA SER A 511 9.34 -22.24 -5.99
C SER A 511 9.81 -21.89 -4.59
N PHE A 512 11.12 -21.72 -4.47
CA PHE A 512 11.80 -21.23 -3.28
C PHE A 512 12.61 -20.00 -3.66
N ASP A 513 12.48 -18.94 -2.86
CA ASP A 513 13.19 -17.70 -3.06
C ASP A 513 13.90 -17.33 -1.76
N LEU A 514 15.21 -17.11 -1.83
CA LEU A 514 16.01 -16.58 -0.74
C LEU A 514 16.49 -15.18 -1.15
N THR A 515 16.05 -14.17 -0.41
CA THR A 515 16.36 -12.76 -0.70
C THR A 515 17.10 -12.13 0.47
N THR A 516 18.21 -11.48 0.17
CA THR A 516 18.96 -10.63 1.10
C THR A 516 18.96 -9.22 0.57
N ILE A 517 18.54 -8.26 1.39
CA ILE A 517 18.52 -6.83 1.05
C ILE A 517 19.29 -6.09 2.14
N CYS A 518 20.26 -5.30 1.76
CA CYS A 518 20.88 -4.31 2.62
C CYS A 518 20.49 -2.92 2.14
N GLU A 519 20.07 -2.06 3.05
CA GLU A 519 19.72 -0.67 2.80
C GLU A 519 20.48 0.25 3.74
N GLU A 520 20.89 1.41 3.24
CA GLU A 520 21.53 2.46 3.99
C GLU A 520 20.91 3.81 3.65
N SER A 521 20.51 4.56 4.66
CA SER A 521 19.92 5.89 4.51
C SER A 521 20.53 6.88 5.48
N MET A 522 20.57 8.16 5.10
CA MET A 522 20.92 9.23 6.02
C MET A 522 19.69 9.64 6.85
N PRO A 523 19.84 10.02 8.13
CA PRO A 523 18.79 10.63 8.92
C PRO A 523 18.26 11.91 8.28
N SER A 524 17.07 12.34 8.70
CA SER A 524 16.47 13.58 8.24
C SER A 524 17.33 14.79 8.58
N VAL A 525 17.49 15.73 7.64
CA VAL A 525 18.19 16.99 7.90
C VAL A 525 17.50 17.79 9.02
N LEU A 526 16.18 17.69 9.13
CA LEU A 526 15.44 18.38 10.20
C LEU A 526 15.82 17.85 11.60
N SER A 527 16.09 16.53 11.74
CA SER A 527 16.55 15.97 13.03
C SER A 527 17.97 16.41 13.43
N GLN A 528 18.74 17.00 12.50
CA GLN A 528 20.08 17.48 12.76
C GLN A 528 20.10 18.94 13.25
N MET A 529 18.98 19.66 13.16
CA MET A 529 18.90 21.06 13.53
C MET A 529 19.10 21.23 15.03
N VAL A 530 20.01 22.12 15.39
CA VAL A 530 20.29 22.50 16.79
C VAL A 530 19.10 23.24 17.38
N LEU A 531 18.48 24.13 16.59
CA LEU A 531 17.32 24.89 17.02
C LEU A 531 16.15 23.96 17.36
N LYS A 532 15.60 24.13 18.57
CA LYS A 532 14.37 23.49 19.00
C LYS A 532 13.21 23.93 18.09
N HIS A 533 12.53 22.99 17.48
CA HIS A 533 11.39 23.24 16.62
C HIS A 533 10.19 22.38 17.02
N PHE A 534 8.97 22.86 16.76
CA PHE A 534 7.74 22.19 17.10
C PHE A 534 7.34 21.19 16.02
N VAL A 535 7.05 19.97 16.45
CA VAL A 535 6.36 18.95 15.65
C VAL A 535 4.84 19.18 15.71
N ASN A 536 4.33 19.54 16.88
CA ASN A 536 2.99 20.06 17.12
C ASN A 536 3.03 20.92 18.39
N TYR A 537 1.90 21.42 18.87
CA TYR A 537 1.85 22.37 20.00
C TYR A 537 2.55 21.87 21.28
N ARG A 538 2.59 20.56 21.53
CA ARG A 538 3.19 19.96 22.73
C ARG A 538 4.37 19.02 22.44
N THR A 539 4.79 18.91 21.20
CA THR A 539 5.91 18.03 20.84
C THR A 539 6.96 18.83 20.10
N THR A 540 8.17 18.78 20.61
CA THR A 540 9.32 19.46 20.01
C THR A 540 10.43 18.48 19.65
N MET A 541 11.35 18.90 18.79
CA MET A 541 12.54 18.16 18.40
C MET A 541 13.72 19.10 18.32
N SER A 542 14.91 18.61 18.74
CA SER A 542 16.15 19.37 18.66
C SER A 542 17.39 18.45 18.69
N ASN A 543 18.51 18.99 18.28
CA ASN A 543 19.86 18.37 18.41
C ASN A 543 20.78 19.27 19.27
N PRO A 544 20.47 19.49 20.57
CA PRO A 544 21.20 20.43 21.42
C PRO A 544 22.64 19.97 21.66
N TYR A 545 22.92 18.69 21.56
CA TYR A 545 24.28 18.13 21.73
C TYR A 545 25.13 18.21 20.45
N GLN A 546 24.58 18.78 19.38
CA GLN A 546 25.26 18.90 18.09
C GLN A 546 25.79 17.55 17.58
N VAL A 547 24.99 16.50 17.79
CA VAL A 547 25.36 15.14 17.41
C VAL A 547 25.54 15.05 15.91
N GLU A 548 26.74 14.65 15.49
CA GLU A 548 27.06 14.44 14.08
C GLU A 548 26.28 13.25 13.50
N ILE A 549 25.90 13.36 12.25
CA ILE A 549 25.13 12.35 11.55
C ILE A 549 25.86 11.01 11.44
N ALA A 550 25.13 9.94 11.70
CA ALA A 550 25.55 8.58 11.39
C ALA A 550 24.47 7.88 10.53
N PRO A 551 24.85 7.12 9.51
CA PRO A 551 23.89 6.49 8.62
C PRO A 551 23.08 5.39 9.34
N ASN A 552 21.81 5.31 8.99
CA ASN A 552 20.95 4.19 9.35
C ASN A 552 21.21 3.02 8.39
N ARG A 553 21.26 1.81 8.90
CA ARG A 553 21.49 0.61 8.10
C ARG A 553 20.50 -0.49 8.48
N SER A 554 19.93 -1.15 7.48
CA SER A 554 19.08 -2.33 7.69
C SER A 554 19.50 -3.49 6.80
N VAL A 555 19.41 -4.68 7.35
CA VAL A 555 19.60 -5.94 6.62
C VAL A 555 18.33 -6.76 6.76
N LYS A 556 17.75 -7.13 5.65
CA LYS A 556 16.60 -8.02 5.58
C LYS A 556 16.99 -9.34 4.93
N LEU A 557 16.69 -10.45 5.60
CA LEU A 557 16.76 -11.79 5.07
C LEU A 557 15.35 -12.34 4.97
N ALA A 558 14.95 -12.86 3.80
CA ALA A 558 13.65 -13.46 3.61
C ALA A 558 13.78 -14.77 2.81
N PHE A 559 13.19 -15.83 3.35
CA PHE A 559 12.99 -17.11 2.66
C PHE A 559 11.51 -17.27 2.36
N THR A 560 11.17 -17.41 1.07
CA THR A 560 9.79 -17.60 0.63
C THR A 560 9.65 -18.94 -0.09
N SER A 561 8.72 -19.76 0.35
CA SER A 561 8.27 -20.96 -0.36
C SER A 561 6.89 -20.68 -0.94
N SER A 562 6.71 -20.92 -2.25
CA SER A 562 5.43 -20.72 -2.92
C SER A 562 4.99 -21.97 -3.66
N TYR A 563 3.74 -22.36 -3.47
CA TYR A 563 3.11 -23.48 -4.16
C TYR A 563 1.91 -22.99 -4.98
N LYS A 564 1.78 -23.48 -6.21
CA LYS A 564 0.63 -23.20 -7.07
C LYS A 564 0.20 -24.45 -7.84
N ASP A 565 -1.10 -24.73 -7.80
CA ASP A 565 -1.72 -25.71 -8.70
C ASP A 565 -2.96 -25.05 -9.32
N ILE A 566 -2.80 -24.61 -10.57
CA ILE A 566 -3.84 -23.86 -11.31
C ILE A 566 -5.04 -24.73 -11.58
N ILE A 567 -4.84 -26.02 -11.87
CA ILE A 567 -5.92 -26.99 -12.17
C ILE A 567 -6.77 -27.20 -10.91
N LYS A 568 -6.11 -27.39 -9.77
CA LYS A 568 -6.77 -27.55 -8.48
C LYS A 568 -7.17 -26.21 -7.87
N MET A 569 -6.83 -25.07 -8.49
CA MET A 569 -7.03 -23.70 -7.98
C MET A 569 -6.51 -23.54 -6.55
N LEU A 570 -5.37 -24.16 -6.24
CA LEU A 570 -4.72 -24.12 -4.93
C LEU A 570 -3.43 -23.30 -5.03
N PHE A 571 -3.35 -22.26 -4.21
CA PHE A 571 -2.22 -21.36 -4.12
C PHE A 571 -1.85 -21.19 -2.66
N GLY A 572 -0.57 -21.13 -2.35
CA GLY A 572 -0.10 -20.92 -1.00
C GLY A 572 1.34 -20.51 -0.97
N GLY A 573 1.75 -19.91 0.12
CA GLY A 573 3.12 -19.51 0.37
C GLY A 573 3.41 -19.37 1.85
N VAL A 574 4.67 -19.55 2.21
CA VAL A 574 5.21 -19.28 3.53
C VAL A 574 6.44 -18.40 3.36
N THR A 575 6.49 -17.29 4.06
CA THR A 575 7.65 -16.40 4.10
C THR A 575 8.16 -16.34 5.53
N LEU A 576 9.43 -16.66 5.71
CA LEU A 576 10.19 -16.40 6.93
C LEU A 576 11.02 -15.15 6.67
N SER A 577 10.91 -14.14 7.51
CA SER A 577 11.70 -12.93 7.38
C SER A 577 12.35 -12.52 8.69
N TYR A 578 13.58 -12.03 8.57
CA TYR A 578 14.34 -11.40 9.64
C TYR A 578 14.81 -10.03 9.15
N VAL A 579 14.61 -9.01 9.98
CA VAL A 579 15.12 -7.67 9.76
C VAL A 579 15.98 -7.28 10.96
N ASP A 580 17.21 -6.83 10.70
CA ASP A 580 18.08 -6.18 11.66
C ASP A 580 18.33 -4.75 11.16
N ALA A 581 17.78 -3.77 11.85
CA ALA A 581 17.92 -2.37 11.53
C ALA A 581 18.67 -1.66 12.67
N ARG A 582 19.63 -0.82 12.29
CA ARG A 582 20.41 0.02 13.20
C ARG A 582 20.23 1.47 12.80
N ASN A 583 19.74 2.28 13.71
CA ASN A 583 19.76 3.73 13.57
C ASN A 583 21.13 4.25 14.02
N GLY A 584 21.78 5.05 13.20
CA GLY A 584 23.09 5.59 13.49
C GLY A 584 23.08 6.51 14.72
N ASN A 585 22.06 7.35 14.80
CA ASN A 585 21.75 8.20 15.95
C ASN A 585 20.40 7.80 16.51
N SER A 586 20.25 7.78 17.81
CA SER A 586 18.95 7.53 18.47
C SER A 586 18.23 8.84 18.77
N MET A 587 16.98 8.69 19.16
CA MET A 587 16.13 9.78 19.61
C MET A 587 15.60 9.41 20.98
N GLY A 588 16.00 10.17 22.00
CA GLY A 588 15.42 10.09 23.33
C GLY A 588 14.30 11.11 23.49
N TYR A 589 13.48 10.98 24.52
CA TYR A 589 12.50 11.99 24.89
C TYR A 589 12.52 12.30 26.38
N GLN A 590 12.07 13.49 26.72
CA GLN A 590 11.80 13.96 28.07
C GLN A 590 10.43 14.65 28.07
N VAL A 591 9.67 14.47 29.15
CA VAL A 591 8.39 15.17 29.34
C VAL A 591 8.57 16.23 30.42
N VAL A 592 8.34 17.49 30.06
CA VAL A 592 8.44 18.65 30.96
C VAL A 592 7.25 19.57 30.70
N ASP A 593 6.43 19.86 31.71
CA ASP A 593 5.29 20.79 31.63
C ASP A 593 4.33 20.43 30.47
N ASP A 594 3.91 19.17 30.38
CA ASP A 594 3.07 18.61 29.30
C ASP A 594 3.68 18.63 27.88
N VAL A 595 4.93 19.11 27.74
CA VAL A 595 5.66 19.14 26.48
C VAL A 595 6.58 17.92 26.37
N VAL A 596 6.43 17.17 25.28
CA VAL A 596 7.30 16.04 24.94
C VAL A 596 8.45 16.53 24.07
N ASN A 597 9.66 16.54 24.61
CA ASN A 597 10.86 17.04 23.95
C ASN A 597 11.66 15.84 23.41
N TYR A 598 11.68 15.66 22.09
CA TYR A 598 12.57 14.69 21.45
C TYR A 598 13.96 15.29 21.23
N ILE A 599 14.97 14.56 21.69
CA ILE A 599 16.37 14.99 21.69
C ILE A 599 17.21 13.94 20.98
N VAL A 600 18.02 14.39 20.02
CA VAL A 600 18.93 13.52 19.29
C VAL A 600 20.08 13.11 20.21
N GLN A 601 20.37 11.81 20.25
CA GLN A 601 21.39 11.18 21.08
C GLN A 601 22.50 10.59 20.19
N PRO A 602 23.79 10.61 20.64
CA PRO A 602 24.89 10.05 19.86
C PRO A 602 24.90 8.51 19.81
N GLN A 603 24.15 7.87 20.69
CA GLN A 603 24.05 6.41 20.75
C GLN A 603 23.25 5.87 19.59
N SER A 604 23.62 4.70 19.10
CA SER A 604 22.85 3.96 18.12
C SER A 604 21.80 3.06 18.78
N THR A 605 20.68 2.84 18.10
CA THR A 605 19.63 1.88 18.52
C THR A 605 19.47 0.79 17.51
N LYS A 606 19.02 -0.37 17.98
CA LYS A 606 18.73 -1.56 17.17
C LYS A 606 17.23 -1.85 17.16
N ASN A 607 16.75 -2.26 16.00
CA ASN A 607 15.40 -2.79 15.82
C ASN A 607 15.49 -4.13 15.10
N ARG A 608 14.98 -5.20 15.69
CA ARG A 608 14.99 -6.56 15.15
C ARG A 608 13.60 -7.10 15.07
N VAL A 609 13.25 -7.60 13.90
CA VAL A 609 11.92 -8.17 13.63
C VAL A 609 12.08 -9.58 13.07
N TRP A 610 11.43 -10.54 13.70
CA TRP A 610 11.21 -11.88 13.16
C TRP A 610 9.75 -12.03 12.81
N GLN A 611 9.48 -12.53 11.61
CA GLN A 611 8.12 -12.71 11.14
C GLN A 611 7.98 -13.95 10.29
N ILE A 612 6.90 -14.67 10.51
CA ILE A 612 6.42 -15.78 9.68
C ILE A 612 5.09 -15.34 9.08
N GLU A 613 5.01 -15.33 7.77
CA GLU A 613 3.76 -15.10 7.05
C GLU A 613 3.39 -16.35 6.27
N GLN A 614 2.15 -16.81 6.40
CA GLN A 614 1.58 -17.88 5.61
C GLN A 614 0.36 -17.35 4.88
N THR A 615 0.20 -17.74 3.63
CA THR A 615 -1.01 -17.46 2.85
C THR A 615 -1.48 -18.71 2.14
N VAL A 616 -2.78 -18.95 2.13
CA VAL A 616 -3.40 -20.04 1.37
C VAL A 616 -4.65 -19.52 0.70
N ALA A 617 -4.82 -19.84 -0.58
CA ALA A 617 -6.05 -19.55 -1.32
C ALA A 617 -6.49 -20.78 -2.10
N LYS A 618 -7.74 -21.19 -1.91
CA LYS A 618 -8.35 -22.32 -2.61
C LYS A 618 -9.63 -21.90 -3.29
N GLY A 619 -9.70 -22.09 -4.59
CA GLY A 619 -10.92 -21.96 -5.37
C GLY A 619 -11.65 -23.30 -5.52
N PHE A 620 -12.97 -23.26 -5.60
CA PHE A 620 -13.83 -24.42 -5.83
C PHE A 620 -14.77 -24.14 -7.01
N PHE A 621 -14.94 -25.13 -7.88
CA PHE A 621 -15.93 -25.02 -8.97
C PHE A 621 -17.36 -24.98 -8.45
N ARG A 622 -17.62 -25.68 -7.35
CA ARG A 622 -18.90 -25.64 -6.67
C ARG A 622 -19.13 -24.24 -6.10
N TRP A 623 -20.23 -23.61 -6.42
CA TRP A 623 -20.63 -22.26 -5.98
C TRP A 623 -19.67 -21.15 -6.41
N ASN A 624 -18.78 -21.40 -7.39
CA ASN A 624 -17.71 -20.43 -7.71
C ASN A 624 -17.07 -19.83 -6.46
N SER A 625 -16.74 -20.69 -5.50
CA SER A 625 -16.31 -20.23 -4.18
C SER A 625 -14.80 -20.19 -4.08
N LYS A 626 -14.34 -19.29 -3.20
CA LYS A 626 -12.93 -19.12 -2.84
C LYS A 626 -12.82 -18.96 -1.33
N ILE A 627 -11.94 -19.72 -0.71
CA ILE A 627 -11.46 -19.50 0.65
C ILE A 627 -10.03 -18.95 0.56
N SER A 628 -9.73 -17.95 1.37
CA SER A 628 -8.38 -17.41 1.50
C SER A 628 -8.05 -17.24 2.97
N GLU A 629 -6.85 -17.63 3.34
CA GLU A 629 -6.32 -17.51 4.69
C GLU A 629 -4.98 -16.78 4.63
N SER A 630 -4.72 -15.95 5.63
CA SER A 630 -3.44 -15.29 5.86
C SER A 630 -3.15 -15.32 7.35
N LEU A 631 -2.01 -15.87 7.72
CA LEU A 631 -1.51 -15.94 9.09
C LEU A 631 -0.16 -15.20 9.16
N SER A 632 -0.02 -14.28 10.11
CA SER A 632 1.23 -13.58 10.41
C SER A 632 1.54 -13.73 11.90
N VAL A 633 2.73 -14.22 12.22
CA VAL A 633 3.22 -14.36 13.59
C VAL A 633 4.61 -13.76 13.65
N GLY A 634 4.88 -12.95 14.67
CA GLY A 634 6.18 -12.34 14.77
C GLY A 634 6.49 -11.76 16.14
N THR A 635 7.73 -11.32 16.26
CA THR A 635 8.23 -10.55 17.39
C THR A 635 9.05 -9.38 16.87
N SER A 636 8.81 -8.20 17.43
CA SER A 636 9.58 -6.99 17.20
C SER A 636 10.28 -6.60 18.50
N ARG A 637 11.56 -6.27 18.41
CA ARG A 637 12.37 -5.82 19.55
C ARG A 637 13.10 -4.54 19.15
N SER A 638 12.92 -3.49 19.93
CA SER A 638 13.44 -2.16 19.65
C SER A 638 14.05 -1.53 20.90
N GLU A 639 15.20 -0.90 20.74
CA GLU A 639 15.86 -0.12 21.79
C GLU A 639 15.33 1.32 21.76
N TYR A 640 15.08 1.93 22.92
CA TYR A 640 14.61 3.29 23.10
C TYR A 640 15.39 3.99 24.20
N TYR A 641 15.55 5.32 24.07
CA TYR A 641 16.15 6.14 25.12
C TYR A 641 15.06 6.99 25.79
N VAL A 642 15.01 6.93 27.12
CA VAL A 642 14.15 7.76 27.97
C VAL A 642 15.05 8.42 28.99
N GLY A 643 15.10 9.76 29.05
CA GLY A 643 15.96 10.53 29.95
C GLY A 643 17.46 10.30 29.86
N GLY A 644 17.92 9.43 28.97
CA GLY A 644 19.32 9.01 28.85
C GLY A 644 19.53 7.51 29.04
N ASP A 645 18.57 6.80 29.65
CA ASP A 645 18.62 5.36 29.86
C ASP A 645 18.07 4.60 28.67
N CYS A 646 18.72 3.48 28.32
CA CYS A 646 18.32 2.61 27.22
C CYS A 646 17.37 1.53 27.70
N HIS A 647 16.16 1.51 27.14
CA HIS A 647 15.12 0.51 27.41
C HIS A 647 14.91 -0.42 26.22
N ASP A 648 14.60 -1.69 26.51
CA ASP A 648 14.30 -2.71 25.52
C ASP A 648 12.80 -2.95 25.43
N GLY A 649 12.18 -2.46 24.35
CA GLY A 649 10.78 -2.72 24.02
C GLY A 649 10.65 -3.96 23.14
N ARG A 650 9.77 -4.90 23.51
CA ARG A 650 9.43 -6.07 22.69
C ARG A 650 7.92 -6.18 22.53
N SER A 651 7.47 -6.53 21.34
CA SER A 651 6.07 -6.86 21.08
C SER A 651 5.97 -8.19 20.33
N ASP A 652 5.25 -9.12 20.93
CA ASP A 652 4.91 -10.40 20.28
C ASP A 652 3.51 -10.27 19.70
N TYR A 653 3.31 -10.67 18.44
CA TYR A 653 2.04 -10.53 17.77
C TYR A 653 1.65 -11.74 16.92
N LEU A 654 0.34 -11.92 16.77
CA LEU A 654 -0.28 -12.88 15.87
C LEU A 654 -1.45 -12.18 15.19
N GLN A 655 -1.54 -12.31 13.86
CA GLN A 655 -2.71 -11.90 13.08
C GLN A 655 -3.15 -13.05 12.18
N ALA A 656 -4.43 -13.37 12.21
CA ALA A 656 -5.03 -14.40 11.37
C ALA A 656 -6.25 -13.83 10.65
N LYS A 657 -6.27 -13.94 9.32
CA LYS A 657 -7.38 -13.49 8.50
C LYS A 657 -7.90 -14.64 7.66
N ILE A 658 -9.20 -14.86 7.67
CA ILE A 658 -9.88 -15.87 6.86
C ILE A 658 -11.01 -15.20 6.09
N SER A 659 -11.03 -15.38 4.77
CA SER A 659 -12.08 -14.84 3.90
C SER A 659 -12.71 -15.95 3.08
N TYR A 660 -14.04 -15.91 2.95
CA TYR A 660 -14.80 -16.81 2.11
C TYR A 660 -15.75 -16.03 1.21
N VAL A 661 -15.69 -16.30 -0.10
CA VAL A 661 -16.57 -15.70 -1.10
C VAL A 661 -17.21 -16.83 -1.91
N ALA A 662 -18.53 -16.78 -2.10
CA ALA A 662 -19.24 -17.81 -2.85
C ALA A 662 -20.49 -17.28 -3.57
N SER A 663 -20.77 -17.85 -4.74
CA SER A 663 -22.05 -17.71 -5.46
C SER A 663 -22.87 -18.99 -5.28
N VAL A 664 -23.54 -19.11 -4.13
CA VAL A 664 -24.21 -20.36 -3.67
C VAL A 664 -25.35 -20.74 -4.60
N ARG A 665 -26.11 -19.75 -5.03
CA ARG A 665 -27.22 -19.86 -5.96
C ARG A 665 -27.22 -18.65 -6.90
N LYS A 666 -27.98 -18.73 -8.00
CA LYS A 666 -28.17 -17.59 -8.91
C LYS A 666 -28.78 -16.35 -8.23
N TRP A 667 -29.44 -16.55 -7.09
CA TRP A 667 -30.09 -15.53 -6.29
C TRP A 667 -29.32 -15.19 -4.98
N LEU A 668 -28.24 -15.92 -4.64
CA LEU A 668 -27.53 -15.76 -3.38
C LEU A 668 -26.00 -15.78 -3.59
N ASN A 669 -25.35 -14.64 -3.34
CA ASN A 669 -23.91 -14.53 -3.17
C ASN A 669 -23.59 -14.17 -1.72
N LEU A 670 -22.45 -14.62 -1.22
CA LEU A 670 -21.99 -14.29 0.13
C LEU A 670 -20.50 -13.96 0.12
N SER A 671 -20.11 -13.06 1.03
CA SER A 671 -18.73 -12.71 1.32
C SER A 671 -18.59 -12.56 2.83
N ILE A 672 -17.67 -13.30 3.42
CA ILE A 672 -17.39 -13.30 4.86
C ILE A 672 -15.89 -13.13 5.04
N SER A 673 -15.46 -12.22 5.88
CA SER A 673 -14.07 -12.03 6.26
C SER A 673 -13.98 -11.89 7.77
N ASN A 674 -13.07 -12.66 8.37
CA ASN A 674 -12.74 -12.59 9.79
C ASN A 674 -11.27 -12.23 9.92
N ASP A 675 -10.96 -11.29 10.79
CA ASP A 675 -9.60 -10.87 11.13
C ASP A 675 -9.47 -10.93 12.66
N TYR A 676 -8.49 -11.67 13.15
CA TYR A 676 -8.20 -11.81 14.56
C TYR A 676 -6.75 -11.42 14.81
N SER A 677 -6.52 -10.51 15.74
CA SER A 677 -5.17 -10.13 16.12
C SER A 677 -4.97 -10.21 17.65
N VAL A 678 -3.76 -10.59 18.02
CA VAL A 678 -3.27 -10.61 19.40
C VAL A 678 -1.91 -9.95 19.44
N SER A 679 -1.69 -9.05 20.39
CA SER A 679 -0.37 -8.50 20.67
C SER A 679 -0.10 -8.43 22.16
N LYS A 680 1.17 -8.56 22.54
CA LYS A 680 1.63 -8.47 23.92
C LYS A 680 2.93 -7.69 24.00
N PRO A 681 2.89 -6.48 24.60
CA PRO A 681 4.08 -5.64 24.80
C PRO A 681 4.86 -6.05 26.03
N TYR A 682 6.17 -5.79 25.96
CA TYR A 682 7.12 -5.97 27.06
C TYR A 682 8.09 -4.79 27.09
N THR A 683 8.53 -4.41 28.28
CA THR A 683 9.60 -3.44 28.52
C THR A 683 10.60 -4.07 29.46
N ASP A 684 11.88 -4.06 29.08
CA ASP A 684 13.00 -4.62 29.84
C ASP A 684 12.74 -6.08 30.30
N GLY A 685 12.17 -6.86 29.40
CA GLY A 685 11.84 -8.26 29.62
C GLY A 685 10.59 -8.52 30.47
N LYS A 686 9.96 -7.50 31.06
CA LYS A 686 8.71 -7.61 31.83
C LYS A 686 7.52 -7.27 30.95
N ALA A 687 6.37 -7.93 31.14
CA ALA A 687 5.14 -7.56 30.46
C ALA A 687 4.72 -6.15 30.91
N SER A 688 4.65 -5.24 29.96
CA SER A 688 4.35 -3.81 30.22
C SER A 688 2.86 -3.48 30.12
N GLY A 689 2.06 -4.43 29.67
CA GLY A 689 0.60 -4.29 29.51
C GLY A 689 -0.09 -5.63 29.41
N ASP A 690 -1.42 -5.56 29.27
CA ASP A 690 -2.26 -6.73 29.06
C ASP A 690 -2.04 -7.35 27.66
N VAL A 691 -2.57 -8.55 27.48
CA VAL A 691 -2.66 -9.15 26.14
C VAL A 691 -3.80 -8.47 25.38
N TYR A 692 -3.46 -7.75 24.33
CA TYR A 692 -4.41 -7.06 23.47
C TYR A 692 -4.97 -8.02 22.42
N ARG A 693 -6.30 -8.13 22.37
CA ARG A 693 -7.00 -8.98 21.41
C ARG A 693 -8.03 -8.17 20.66
N THR A 694 -8.03 -8.30 19.34
CA THR A 694 -9.09 -7.77 18.49
C THR A 694 -9.66 -8.84 17.61
N PHE A 695 -10.95 -8.76 17.36
CA PHE A 695 -11.64 -9.56 16.36
C PHE A 695 -12.52 -8.66 15.51
N MET A 696 -12.40 -8.80 14.21
CA MET A 696 -13.24 -8.11 13.24
C MET A 696 -13.91 -9.12 12.32
N ASN A 697 -15.23 -9.06 12.20
CA ASN A 697 -15.98 -9.77 11.17
C ASN A 697 -16.57 -8.75 10.19
N ALA A 698 -16.50 -9.05 8.90
CA ALA A 698 -17.19 -8.32 7.85
C ALA A 698 -17.93 -9.33 6.98
N SER A 699 -19.26 -9.31 7.03
CA SER A 699 -20.13 -10.23 6.30
C SER A 699 -21.10 -9.47 5.42
N SER A 700 -21.27 -9.90 4.17
CA SER A 700 -22.28 -9.38 3.26
C SER A 700 -22.96 -10.49 2.50
N PHE A 701 -24.27 -10.32 2.29
CA PHE A 701 -25.14 -11.28 1.62
C PHE A 701 -25.84 -10.55 0.49
N THR A 702 -25.72 -11.04 -0.74
CA THR A 702 -26.41 -10.47 -1.89
C THR A 702 -27.59 -11.35 -2.25
N PHE A 703 -28.80 -10.82 -2.15
CA PHE A 703 -30.06 -11.50 -2.49
C PHE A 703 -30.64 -10.91 -3.78
N TRP A 704 -30.85 -11.75 -4.78
CA TRP A 704 -31.56 -11.38 -5.99
C TRP A 704 -33.02 -11.79 -5.85
N LEU A 705 -33.90 -10.82 -5.71
CA LEU A 705 -35.36 -11.01 -5.69
C LEU A 705 -35.89 -10.83 -7.13
N GLY A 706 -36.01 -11.95 -7.84
CA GLY A 706 -36.31 -11.95 -9.27
C GLY A 706 -35.08 -11.53 -10.14
N LYS A 707 -35.35 -10.84 -11.28
CA LYS A 707 -34.33 -10.44 -12.25
C LYS A 707 -33.82 -9.02 -12.04
N GLN A 708 -34.58 -8.19 -11.33
CA GLN A 708 -34.37 -6.72 -11.30
C GLN A 708 -33.98 -6.18 -9.93
N LEU A 709 -34.42 -6.81 -8.83
CA LEU A 709 -34.15 -6.29 -7.49
C LEU A 709 -32.99 -7.06 -6.83
N ASN A 710 -32.03 -6.32 -6.34
CA ASN A 710 -30.88 -6.79 -5.57
C ASN A 710 -30.92 -6.16 -4.18
N VAL A 711 -30.74 -6.94 -3.12
CA VAL A 711 -30.67 -6.48 -1.73
C VAL A 711 -29.39 -7.03 -1.10
N VAL A 712 -28.56 -6.15 -0.56
CA VAL A 712 -27.26 -6.48 0.02
C VAL A 712 -27.18 -6.00 1.47
N PRO A 713 -27.73 -6.75 2.44
CA PRO A 713 -27.44 -6.51 3.83
C PRO A 713 -25.98 -6.86 4.13
N SER A 714 -25.35 -6.08 4.98
CA SER A 714 -24.01 -6.34 5.48
C SER A 714 -23.86 -5.97 6.93
N VAL A 715 -23.04 -6.72 7.64
CA VAL A 715 -22.70 -6.51 9.04
C VAL A 715 -21.19 -6.42 9.20
N GLN A 716 -20.74 -5.47 10.02
CA GLN A 716 -19.38 -5.43 10.51
C GLN A 716 -19.45 -5.46 12.03
N TYR A 717 -18.72 -6.40 12.61
CA TYR A 717 -18.59 -6.59 14.06
C TYR A 717 -17.14 -6.42 14.45
N TYR A 718 -16.90 -5.58 15.46
CA TYR A 718 -15.60 -5.33 16.04
C TYR A 718 -15.65 -5.66 17.52
N HIS A 719 -14.72 -6.47 17.98
CA HIS A 719 -14.49 -6.75 19.39
C HIS A 719 -13.07 -6.41 19.79
N ASN A 720 -12.88 -5.83 20.96
CA ASN A 720 -11.59 -5.66 21.61
C ASN A 720 -11.70 -5.92 23.13
N ASN A 721 -10.63 -6.31 23.78
CA ASN A 721 -10.59 -6.55 25.22
C ASN A 721 -9.95 -5.40 26.01
N TYR A 722 -9.68 -4.23 25.36
CA TYR A 722 -8.90 -3.15 25.96
C TYR A 722 -9.64 -2.31 26.97
N PHE A 723 -10.94 -2.14 26.76
CA PHE A 723 -11.78 -1.27 27.56
C PHE A 723 -12.86 -2.06 28.30
N SER A 724 -13.26 -1.56 29.48
CA SER A 724 -14.38 -2.16 30.22
C SER A 724 -15.72 -1.89 29.55
N SER A 725 -15.87 -0.73 28.88
CA SER A 725 -17.03 -0.32 28.09
C SER A 725 -16.67 -0.21 26.61
N GLY A 726 -17.65 -0.35 25.70
CA GLY A 726 -17.40 -0.21 24.25
C GLY A 726 -16.62 -1.34 23.61
N ARG A 727 -16.49 -2.50 24.26
CA ARG A 727 -15.77 -3.68 23.72
C ARG A 727 -16.33 -4.19 22.40
N ASN A 728 -17.63 -4.05 22.22
CA ASN A 728 -18.35 -4.62 21.07
C ASN A 728 -18.97 -3.50 20.26
N ASN A 729 -18.65 -3.44 18.98
CA ASN A 729 -19.23 -2.49 18.04
C ASN A 729 -19.82 -3.25 16.85
N VAL A 730 -21.09 -3.00 16.57
CA VAL A 730 -21.82 -3.58 15.44
C VAL A 730 -22.25 -2.47 14.50
N PHE A 731 -21.96 -2.63 13.23
CA PHE A 731 -22.41 -1.75 12.16
C PHE A 731 -23.24 -2.55 11.17
N LEU A 732 -24.48 -2.12 10.96
CA LEU A 732 -25.38 -2.71 9.97
C LEU A 732 -25.52 -1.75 8.80
N ASN A 733 -25.41 -2.29 7.59
CA ASN A 733 -25.63 -1.54 6.35
C ASN A 733 -26.54 -2.35 5.43
N THR A 734 -27.22 -1.67 4.52
CA THR A 734 -27.95 -2.34 3.43
C THR A 734 -27.87 -1.51 2.17
N VAL A 735 -27.78 -2.18 1.02
CA VAL A 735 -27.91 -1.58 -0.30
C VAL A 735 -29.03 -2.32 -1.02
N MET A 736 -29.98 -1.57 -1.57
CA MET A 736 -31.03 -2.08 -2.43
C MET A 736 -30.86 -1.47 -3.81
N GLU A 737 -30.89 -2.27 -4.87
CA GLU A 737 -30.73 -1.81 -6.24
C GLU A 737 -31.82 -2.41 -7.14
N TYR A 738 -32.49 -1.54 -7.86
CA TYR A 738 -33.46 -1.91 -8.86
C TYR A 738 -32.95 -1.60 -10.27
N TYR A 739 -32.82 -2.60 -11.11
CA TYR A 739 -32.27 -2.53 -12.47
C TYR A 739 -33.40 -2.28 -13.47
N TRP A 740 -33.36 -1.13 -14.12
CA TRP A 740 -34.34 -0.70 -15.11
C TRP A 740 -33.67 -0.31 -16.42
N GLY A 741 -33.60 -1.26 -17.36
CA GLY A 741 -32.88 -1.04 -18.63
C GLY A 741 -31.41 -0.67 -18.41
N ASN A 742 -31.02 0.51 -18.91
CA ASN A 742 -29.68 1.09 -18.73
C ASN A 742 -29.52 1.85 -17.42
N ALA A 743 -30.61 2.01 -16.65
CA ALA A 743 -30.56 2.69 -15.35
C ALA A 743 -30.58 1.70 -14.19
N THR A 744 -30.02 2.11 -13.06
CA THR A 744 -30.09 1.41 -11.78
C THR A 744 -30.47 2.42 -10.71
N LEU A 745 -31.62 2.20 -10.06
CA LEU A 745 -32.02 2.97 -8.89
C LEU A 745 -31.43 2.30 -7.65
N SER A 746 -30.98 3.05 -6.67
CA SER A 746 -30.37 2.52 -5.46
C SER A 746 -30.84 3.25 -4.21
N LEU A 747 -31.00 2.47 -3.13
CA LEU A 747 -31.14 2.95 -1.75
C LEU A 747 -29.98 2.38 -0.94
N LYS A 748 -29.10 3.23 -0.41
CA LYS A 748 -27.97 2.83 0.41
C LYS A 748 -28.16 3.37 1.82
N CYS A 749 -28.22 2.48 2.80
CA CYS A 749 -28.27 2.81 4.22
C CYS A 749 -26.97 2.33 4.87
N THR A 750 -26.25 3.23 5.52
CA THR A 750 -24.97 2.95 6.19
C THR A 750 -25.10 3.27 7.68
N ASN A 751 -24.50 2.42 8.54
CA ASN A 751 -24.51 2.58 9.99
C ASN A 751 -25.95 2.71 10.55
N LEU A 752 -26.82 1.76 10.24
CA LEU A 752 -28.24 1.78 10.64
C LEU A 752 -28.44 1.87 12.15
N LEU A 753 -27.48 1.35 12.94
CA LEU A 753 -27.51 1.41 14.41
C LEU A 753 -27.02 2.76 14.96
N ASP A 754 -26.64 3.72 14.11
CA ASP A 754 -26.14 5.05 14.45
C ASP A 754 -25.01 5.08 15.50
N ARG A 755 -24.04 4.15 15.37
CA ARG A 755 -22.86 4.15 16.22
C ARG A 755 -22.00 5.37 15.91
N ARG A 756 -21.73 6.21 16.93
CA ARG A 756 -21.08 7.51 16.76
C ARG A 756 -19.70 7.60 17.36
N THR A 757 -19.29 6.58 18.11
CA THR A 757 -17.97 6.55 18.77
C THR A 757 -17.33 5.18 18.63
N PHE A 758 -15.99 5.16 18.69
CA PHE A 758 -15.17 3.95 18.70
C PHE A 758 -13.95 4.13 19.58
N HIS A 759 -13.74 3.20 20.50
CA HIS A 759 -12.57 3.18 21.38
C HIS A 759 -11.39 2.53 20.71
N ARG A 760 -10.20 3.09 20.87
CA ARG A 760 -8.95 2.62 20.31
C ARG A 760 -7.81 2.64 21.32
N ILE A 761 -6.78 1.82 21.06
CA ILE A 761 -5.55 1.79 21.83
C ILE A 761 -4.38 1.47 20.92
N ILE A 762 -3.23 2.08 21.20
CA ILE A 762 -1.92 1.76 20.64
C ILE A 762 -0.97 1.70 21.83
N ASP A 763 -0.28 0.58 22.03
CA ASP A 763 0.66 0.39 23.11
C ASP A 763 1.92 -0.31 22.58
N ASN A 764 3.07 0.34 22.69
CA ASN A 764 4.38 -0.18 22.30
C ASN A 764 5.27 -0.56 23.49
N GLY A 765 4.71 -0.52 24.73
CA GLY A 765 5.40 -0.79 25.97
C GLY A 765 5.98 0.48 26.63
N ILE A 766 6.48 1.43 25.86
CA ILE A 766 7.07 2.70 26.32
C ILE A 766 6.00 3.79 26.35
N THR A 767 5.24 3.91 25.28
CA THR A 767 4.12 4.86 25.18
C THR A 767 2.82 4.11 24.94
N ARG A 768 1.75 4.59 25.57
CA ARG A 768 0.39 4.10 25.37
C ARG A 768 -0.53 5.25 25.01
N TYR A 769 -1.20 5.11 23.88
CA TYR A 769 -2.23 6.02 23.41
C TYR A 769 -3.57 5.32 23.44
N SER A 770 -4.57 5.87 24.11
CA SER A 770 -5.93 5.34 24.16
C SER A 770 -6.93 6.46 24.06
N GLY A 771 -8.10 6.19 23.46
CA GLY A 771 -9.09 7.24 23.35
C GLY A 771 -10.37 6.81 22.65
N GLU A 772 -11.32 7.75 22.62
CA GLU A 772 -12.60 7.62 21.96
C GLU A 772 -12.66 8.54 20.74
N TYR A 773 -12.86 7.96 19.57
CA TYR A 773 -12.93 8.65 18.28
C TYR A 773 -14.38 8.80 17.83
N GLN A 774 -14.76 9.99 17.34
CA GLN A 774 -16.08 10.26 16.78
C GLN A 774 -16.23 9.72 15.35
N LEU A 775 -17.24 8.90 15.15
CA LEU A 775 -17.58 8.31 13.87
C LEU A 775 -18.66 9.10 13.14
N ARG A 776 -18.83 8.79 11.85
CA ARG A 776 -19.97 9.20 11.05
C ARG A 776 -21.22 8.48 11.53
N GLY A 777 -22.29 9.19 11.76
CA GLY A 777 -23.59 8.64 12.09
C GLY A 777 -24.28 7.96 10.89
N ARG A 778 -25.53 7.57 11.08
CA ARG A 778 -26.41 6.96 10.05
C ARG A 778 -26.48 7.82 8.80
N THR A 779 -26.35 7.20 7.64
CA THR A 779 -26.45 7.85 6.34
C THR A 779 -27.40 7.09 5.45
N ILE A 780 -28.36 7.77 4.81
CA ILE A 780 -29.31 7.20 3.86
C ILE A 780 -29.19 7.97 2.56
N LEU A 781 -28.94 7.25 1.46
CA LEU A 781 -28.76 7.80 0.13
C LEU A 781 -29.72 7.16 -0.86
N PHE A 782 -30.41 7.98 -1.66
CA PHE A 782 -31.13 7.59 -2.86
C PHE A 782 -30.25 7.90 -4.07
N GLY A 783 -30.10 6.95 -4.97
CA GLY A 783 -29.21 7.13 -6.11
C GLY A 783 -29.78 6.58 -7.42
N ILE A 784 -29.28 7.15 -8.50
CA ILE A 784 -29.48 6.67 -9.86
C ILE A 784 -28.11 6.52 -10.54
N ARG A 785 -27.92 5.40 -11.23
CA ARG A 785 -26.81 5.17 -12.12
C ARG A 785 -27.33 4.93 -13.52
N ILE A 786 -26.81 5.64 -14.50
CA ILE A 786 -27.20 5.55 -15.90
C ILE A 786 -25.95 5.24 -16.72
N LYS A 787 -26.04 4.18 -17.56
CA LYS A 787 -25.08 3.90 -18.61
C LYS A 787 -25.61 4.52 -19.90
N ILE A 788 -24.90 5.52 -20.43
CA ILE A 788 -25.39 6.34 -21.55
C ILE A 788 -25.04 5.69 -22.89
N ILE A 789 -23.88 4.98 -22.95
CA ILE A 789 -23.42 4.29 -24.17
C ILE A 789 -22.82 2.94 -23.78
#